data_cfd52f483cc841dcf4bd7db00b85ee18
#
_entry.id   cfd52f483cc841dcf4bd7db00b85ee18
#
_cell.length_a   1.000
_cell.length_b   1.000
_cell.length_c   1.000
_cell.angle_alpha   90.00
_cell.angle_beta   90.00
_cell.angle_gamma   90.00
#
_symmetry.space_group_name_H-M   'P 1'
#
loop_
_entity.id
_entity.type
_entity.pdbx_description
1 polymer ?
#
loop_
_entity_poly.entity_id
_entity_poly.type
_entity_poly.pdbx_seq_one_letter_code
_entity_poly.pdbx_strand_id
1 'polypeptide(L)'
;ICPPTGCSDWDYTTEVKARVPSGRFDSTATQYPSFTANGATVDSFPYVYTPTWSYFLNVNTGNSDSIQNLLTRIYIFGDSLNPTVPTDSDFVFPAGYYNYIYTSGVVTDSIFVNYSGIYQQDFITVYSVFEVIEDFELGRMMTPYANGFALTWGRDYWYDVTDLIPVLKDTLTVRILYSGYSDGFSANITFYFIEGTAPRTPIRARIIYPLKYYEYGITTNPIENYLVPKTFPIDVNETQASIRVIPSGHSFGGASNCAEFCQKNYRWSVDGVNRFTQLVWRNDCGLNPLWAQPGTWLYDRSNWCPGDKALTRNHELTPFITPGNPVTLDMGFDAYNYTGGAGFNPGYILSTQLITYGPMNFQVNAAMDQIVAPNNEFEYSRVNPICDKPIVVIKNLGATPLTSCDIVYGIKGGTLATYSWTGNLAFNATATVNLPSITWGSSTGNQSRFEAWVTNPNNTVDQYTYDDTLRSSLTFTPMLPTQFALLWKTNNAFNETTYQLLNSSGTVLYSNGALAGNTVYRDTFNLVPGCYTLKIVDSGKDGLSFFANNDGTGYARLVNTVGSATIIKLFQADFGTSITYNFTVGFSTSLEEKLKSAVFNLSPNPTSGIVNINLILPKMEDVTISVMNQLGQVVYSEKRSNFQQDLFDINLENQPAGMYFVNVNTPSGKLTEKLIIQ
;
A
#
# COMPACT_ATOMS: atom_id res chain seq x y z
N ILE A 1 11.19 1.01 -0.59
CA ILE A 1 12.33 0.93 -1.53
C ILE A 1 13.07 -0.38 -1.29
N CYS A 2 13.50 -1.07 -2.35
CA CYS A 2 14.26 -2.30 -2.24
C CYS A 2 15.65 -2.06 -1.65
N PRO A 3 16.19 -2.96 -0.81
CA PRO A 3 17.57 -2.90 -0.36
C PRO A 3 18.54 -3.24 -1.50
N PRO A 4 19.84 -2.95 -1.34
CA PRO A 4 20.85 -3.26 -2.37
C PRO A 4 20.96 -4.75 -2.73
N THR A 5 20.53 -5.64 -1.85
CA THR A 5 20.54 -7.10 -2.03
C THR A 5 19.40 -7.63 -2.90
N GLY A 6 18.36 -6.82 -3.12
CA GLY A 6 17.16 -7.20 -3.85
C GLY A 6 15.88 -6.88 -3.08
N CYS A 7 14.75 -6.94 -3.74
CA CYS A 7 13.45 -6.81 -3.10
C CYS A 7 12.99 -8.19 -2.59
N SER A 8 12.12 -8.19 -1.57
CA SER A 8 11.52 -9.42 -1.04
C SER A 8 10.74 -10.20 -2.10
N ASP A 9 10.86 -11.52 -2.06
CA ASP A 9 10.17 -12.43 -2.98
C ASP A 9 8.72 -12.71 -2.59
N TRP A 10 8.32 -12.41 -1.34
CA TRP A 10 7.05 -12.83 -0.77
C TRP A 10 6.24 -11.67 -0.20
N ASP A 11 4.95 -11.91 -0.04
CA ASP A 11 3.93 -11.01 0.49
C ASP A 11 3.87 -11.04 2.03
N TYR A 12 4.87 -10.48 2.66
CA TYR A 12 4.96 -10.40 4.12
C TYR A 12 4.19 -9.21 4.70
N THR A 13 3.76 -9.39 5.95
CA THR A 13 3.09 -8.34 6.71
C THR A 13 4.09 -7.29 7.21
N THR A 14 3.74 -6.03 7.05
CA THR A 14 4.44 -4.90 7.64
C THR A 14 3.48 -4.06 8.46
N GLU A 15 3.70 -4.00 9.76
CA GLU A 15 2.88 -3.26 10.73
C GLU A 15 3.57 -1.96 11.13
N VAL A 16 2.81 -0.87 11.16
CA VAL A 16 3.26 0.41 11.71
C VAL A 16 2.46 0.70 12.95
N LYS A 17 3.13 0.89 14.08
CA LYS A 17 2.48 1.06 15.38
C LYS A 17 3.13 2.12 16.26
N ALA A 18 2.29 2.83 17.00
CA ALA A 18 2.69 3.69 18.11
C ALA A 18 2.71 2.87 19.40
N ARG A 19 3.81 2.93 20.12
CA ARG A 19 4.02 2.23 21.40
C ARG A 19 3.87 3.21 22.54
N VAL A 20 2.82 3.04 23.31
CA VAL A 20 2.41 4.00 24.36
C VAL A 20 2.53 3.35 25.71
N PRO A 21 3.28 3.94 26.66
CA PRO A 21 3.24 3.54 28.06
C PRO A 21 1.82 3.62 28.62
N SER A 22 1.34 2.54 29.22
CA SER A 22 -0.05 2.48 29.69
C SER A 22 -0.26 3.01 31.10
N GLY A 23 0.82 3.32 31.83
CA GLY A 23 0.78 3.61 33.27
C GLY A 23 0.45 2.40 34.15
N ARG A 24 0.24 1.22 33.56
CA ARG A 24 0.00 -0.04 34.27
C ARG A 24 1.29 -0.84 34.32
N PHE A 25 1.51 -1.51 35.44
CA PHE A 25 2.67 -2.37 35.62
C PHE A 25 2.25 -3.82 35.70
N ASP A 26 3.06 -4.68 35.11
CA ASP A 26 2.96 -6.13 35.20
C ASP A 26 4.31 -6.70 35.62
N SER A 27 4.39 -7.97 35.93
CA SER A 27 5.62 -8.61 36.36
C SER A 27 5.79 -10.00 35.77
N THR A 28 7.01 -10.32 35.40
CA THR A 28 7.40 -11.66 35.03
C THR A 28 8.12 -12.32 36.18
N ALA A 29 7.60 -13.46 36.63
CA ALA A 29 8.24 -14.27 37.63
C ALA A 29 9.34 -15.14 37.00
N THR A 30 10.55 -15.04 37.47
CA THR A 30 11.66 -15.90 37.13
C THR A 30 12.08 -16.70 38.34
N GLN A 31 12.16 -18.02 38.21
CA GLN A 31 12.64 -18.87 39.29
C GLN A 31 14.14 -19.11 39.15
N TYR A 32 14.85 -18.84 40.22
CA TYR A 32 16.28 -19.12 40.35
C TYR A 32 16.47 -20.23 41.38
N PRO A 33 17.32 -21.22 41.11
CA PRO A 33 17.60 -22.24 42.13
C PRO A 33 18.32 -21.66 43.31
N SER A 34 17.89 -22.00 44.50
CA SER A 34 18.61 -21.81 45.75
C SER A 34 18.96 -23.17 46.37
N PHE A 35 19.96 -23.23 47.20
CA PHE A 35 20.41 -24.48 47.77
C PHE A 35 20.54 -24.41 49.25
N THR A 36 20.15 -25.49 49.93
CA THR A 36 20.50 -25.73 51.32
C THR A 36 21.48 -26.89 51.39
N ALA A 37 22.57 -26.68 52.13
CA ALA A 37 23.54 -27.74 52.41
C ALA A 37 23.42 -28.10 53.90
N ASN A 38 23.19 -29.43 54.16
CA ASN A 38 23.03 -29.96 55.54
C ASN A 38 21.98 -29.22 56.37
N GLY A 39 20.88 -28.81 55.77
CA GLY A 39 19.75 -28.16 56.46
C GLY A 39 19.91 -26.67 56.74
N ALA A 40 20.98 -26.02 56.31
CA ALA A 40 21.19 -24.59 56.42
C ALA A 40 21.21 -23.97 55.00
N THR A 41 20.49 -22.83 54.83
CA THR A 41 20.60 -22.03 53.59
C THR A 41 22.01 -21.50 53.51
N VAL A 42 22.69 -21.74 52.40
CA VAL A 42 24.09 -21.36 52.22
C VAL A 42 24.16 -20.18 51.23
N ASP A 43 24.69 -19.06 51.70
CA ASP A 43 25.03 -17.90 50.91
C ASP A 43 26.33 -18.11 50.12
N SER A 44 27.21 -18.98 50.65
CA SER A 44 28.42 -19.45 50.03
C SER A 44 28.87 -20.78 50.64
N PHE A 45 29.43 -21.68 49.88
CA PHE A 45 30.11 -22.87 50.35
C PHE A 45 31.43 -23.05 49.62
N PRO A 46 32.52 -23.47 50.33
CA PRO A 46 33.75 -23.78 49.69
C PRO A 46 33.58 -25.09 48.88
N TYR A 47 33.86 -25.05 47.62
CA TYR A 47 33.89 -26.27 46.84
C TYR A 47 35.16 -26.43 46.04
N VAL A 48 35.59 -27.65 45.86
CA VAL A 48 36.73 -28.01 45.01
C VAL A 48 36.17 -28.36 43.65
N TYR A 49 36.55 -27.56 42.65
CA TYR A 49 36.20 -27.84 41.28
C TYR A 49 36.88 -29.10 40.80
N THR A 50 36.15 -30.18 40.63
CA THR A 50 36.55 -31.37 39.91
C THR A 50 35.58 -31.61 38.77
N PRO A 51 35.96 -31.29 37.49
CA PRO A 51 35.08 -31.53 36.40
C PRO A 51 34.80 -33.03 36.30
N THR A 52 33.50 -33.37 36.23
CA THR A 52 33.06 -34.73 35.96
C THR A 52 32.92 -34.92 34.47
N TRP A 53 33.30 -36.09 33.98
CA TRP A 53 33.22 -36.46 32.59
C TRP A 53 32.30 -37.66 32.43
N SER A 54 31.33 -37.55 31.49
CA SER A 54 30.55 -38.71 31.04
C SER A 54 31.22 -39.32 29.85
N TYR A 55 31.52 -40.61 29.93
CA TYR A 55 32.17 -41.39 28.86
C TYR A 55 31.11 -42.19 28.10
N PHE A 56 31.21 -42.21 26.80
CA PHE A 56 30.30 -42.93 25.95
C PHE A 56 31.08 -43.56 24.76
N LEU A 57 30.54 -44.63 24.22
CA LEU A 57 31.07 -45.25 23.00
C LEU A 57 30.56 -44.46 21.78
N ASN A 58 31.45 -43.84 21.03
CA ASN A 58 31.09 -43.25 19.78
C ASN A 58 30.85 -44.34 18.73
N VAL A 59 29.61 -44.62 18.40
CA VAL A 59 29.21 -45.72 17.50
C VAL A 59 29.72 -45.51 16.05
N ASN A 60 30.08 -44.30 15.66
CA ASN A 60 30.58 -44.00 14.32
C ASN A 60 32.11 -44.28 14.21
N THR A 61 32.83 -44.15 15.30
CA THR A 61 34.30 -44.32 15.32
C THR A 61 34.73 -45.60 16.03
N GLY A 62 33.87 -46.24 16.81
CA GLY A 62 34.14 -47.39 17.65
C GLY A 62 35.08 -47.06 18.84
N ASN A 63 35.35 -45.81 19.10
CA ASN A 63 36.23 -45.37 20.19
C ASN A 63 35.41 -44.81 21.36
N SER A 64 35.94 -44.91 22.57
CA SER A 64 35.40 -44.22 23.73
C SER A 64 35.64 -42.73 23.56
N ASP A 65 34.58 -41.96 23.77
CA ASP A 65 34.59 -40.50 23.75
C ASP A 65 34.06 -39.98 25.10
N SER A 66 34.23 -38.71 25.38
CA SER A 66 33.83 -38.13 26.65
C SER A 66 33.27 -36.71 26.46
N ILE A 67 32.28 -36.38 27.23
CA ILE A 67 31.76 -35.03 27.32
C ILE A 67 31.88 -34.53 28.77
N GLN A 68 32.35 -33.31 28.93
CA GLN A 68 32.43 -32.72 30.24
C GLN A 68 31.00 -32.34 30.71
N ASN A 69 30.62 -32.78 31.90
CA ASN A 69 29.35 -32.41 32.47
C ASN A 69 29.35 -30.92 32.81
N LEU A 70 28.39 -30.20 32.25
CA LEU A 70 28.21 -28.77 32.49
C LEU A 70 27.81 -28.52 33.96
N LEU A 71 28.47 -27.58 34.59
CA LEU A 71 28.09 -27.06 35.87
C LEU A 71 26.94 -26.07 35.73
N THR A 72 25.94 -26.15 36.58
CA THR A 72 24.87 -25.16 36.64
C THR A 72 25.33 -23.98 37.49
N ARG A 73 25.32 -22.79 36.93
CA ARG A 73 25.62 -21.56 37.65
C ARG A 73 24.39 -21.08 38.42
N ILE A 74 24.56 -20.83 39.71
CA ILE A 74 23.51 -20.25 40.55
C ILE A 74 23.81 -18.78 40.73
N TYR A 75 22.76 -17.97 40.67
CA TYR A 75 22.85 -16.55 41.03
C TYR A 75 22.19 -16.33 42.37
N ILE A 76 22.89 -15.66 43.27
CA ILE A 76 22.44 -15.33 44.62
C ILE A 76 21.94 -13.88 44.62
N PHE A 77 20.72 -13.65 45.05
CA PHE A 77 20.09 -12.33 45.10
C PHE A 77 19.91 -11.96 46.61
N GLY A 78 20.94 -11.35 47.21
CA GLY A 78 20.98 -11.03 48.62
C GLY A 78 20.54 -9.61 48.97
N ASP A 79 20.36 -8.74 47.96
CA ASP A 79 19.96 -7.35 48.19
C ASP A 79 18.44 -7.18 47.98
N SER A 80 17.71 -6.98 49.09
CA SER A 80 16.26 -6.75 49.07
C SER A 80 15.86 -5.42 48.42
N LEU A 81 16.78 -4.47 48.28
CA LEU A 81 16.53 -3.18 47.62
C LEU A 81 16.73 -3.26 46.10
N ASN A 82 17.53 -4.23 45.65
CA ASN A 82 17.79 -4.51 44.23
C ASN A 82 17.57 -6.00 43.90
N PRO A 83 16.34 -6.51 44.03
CA PRO A 83 16.05 -7.94 44.01
C PRO A 83 16.29 -8.59 42.63
N THR A 84 16.54 -7.82 41.58
CA THR A 84 16.81 -8.30 40.21
C THR A 84 18.30 -8.34 39.89
N VAL A 85 19.16 -7.86 40.75
CA VAL A 85 20.62 -7.80 40.55
C VAL A 85 21.27 -8.90 41.38
N PRO A 86 21.98 -9.86 40.76
CA PRO A 86 22.71 -10.86 41.54
C PRO A 86 23.81 -10.20 42.38
N THR A 87 23.85 -10.49 43.66
CA THR A 87 24.92 -10.06 44.59
C THR A 87 26.11 -11.00 44.54
N ASP A 88 25.86 -12.27 44.11
CA ASP A 88 26.91 -13.27 43.96
C ASP A 88 26.47 -14.35 42.97
N SER A 89 27.39 -15.22 42.57
CA SER A 89 27.09 -16.37 41.70
C SER A 89 28.02 -17.54 42.03
N ASP A 90 27.47 -18.73 42.02
CA ASP A 90 28.22 -19.94 42.27
C ASP A 90 27.86 -21.07 41.31
N PHE A 91 28.66 -22.15 41.31
CA PHE A 91 28.45 -23.33 40.48
C PHE A 91 28.01 -24.50 41.35
N VAL A 92 26.99 -25.22 40.90
CA VAL A 92 26.43 -26.37 41.61
C VAL A 92 26.70 -27.63 40.85
N PHE A 93 27.10 -28.67 41.56
CA PHE A 93 27.22 -29.99 41.02
C PHE A 93 25.81 -30.61 40.86
N PRO A 94 25.57 -31.40 39.80
CA PRO A 94 24.39 -32.26 39.75
C PRO A 94 24.36 -33.17 40.96
N ALA A 95 23.15 -33.61 41.36
CA ALA A 95 22.96 -34.46 42.57
C ALA A 95 23.74 -35.82 42.55
N GLY A 96 24.31 -36.12 41.42
CA GLY A 96 25.17 -37.28 41.22
C GLY A 96 25.63 -37.38 39.77
N TYR A 97 26.28 -38.47 39.44
CA TYR A 97 26.72 -38.80 38.11
C TYR A 97 26.49 -40.25 37.77
N TYR A 98 26.40 -40.61 36.49
CA TYR A 98 26.28 -41.98 36.01
C TYR A 98 27.67 -42.58 35.74
N ASN A 99 28.01 -43.68 36.40
CA ASN A 99 29.09 -44.56 36.00
C ASN A 99 28.53 -45.56 34.98
N TYR A 100 29.03 -45.50 33.77
CA TYR A 100 28.67 -46.43 32.72
C TYR A 100 29.54 -47.68 32.79
N ILE A 101 28.89 -48.86 32.77
CA ILE A 101 29.55 -50.15 32.76
C ILE A 101 29.67 -50.61 31.30
N TYR A 102 30.91 -50.90 30.89
CA TYR A 102 31.18 -51.35 29.53
C TYR A 102 31.52 -52.81 29.49
N THR A 103 30.90 -53.58 28.61
CA THR A 103 31.26 -54.96 28.28
C THR A 103 31.61 -55.02 26.80
N SER A 104 32.86 -55.36 26.46
CA SER A 104 33.36 -55.40 25.09
C SER A 104 33.19 -54.08 24.33
N GLY A 105 33.35 -52.96 25.03
CA GLY A 105 33.25 -51.60 24.42
C GLY A 105 31.83 -51.07 24.24
N VAL A 106 30.80 -51.80 24.68
CA VAL A 106 29.40 -51.35 24.66
C VAL A 106 28.96 -51.07 26.08
N VAL A 107 28.22 -49.98 26.30
CA VAL A 107 27.54 -49.69 27.56
C VAL A 107 26.47 -50.75 27.83
N THR A 108 26.66 -51.55 28.86
CA THR A 108 25.73 -52.64 29.23
C THR A 108 24.88 -52.26 30.42
N ASP A 109 25.31 -51.32 31.23
CA ASP A 109 24.59 -50.87 32.42
C ASP A 109 25.10 -49.46 32.84
N SER A 110 24.37 -48.79 33.71
CA SER A 110 24.78 -47.56 34.32
C SER A 110 24.35 -47.48 35.79
N ILE A 111 25.30 -47.10 36.65
CA ILE A 111 25.04 -46.93 38.08
C ILE A 111 25.04 -45.43 38.38
N PHE A 112 23.93 -44.94 38.96
CA PHE A 112 23.89 -43.58 39.43
C PHE A 112 24.57 -43.50 40.80
N VAL A 113 25.63 -42.65 40.87
CA VAL A 113 26.36 -42.39 42.10
C VAL A 113 25.94 -41.05 42.66
N ASN A 114 25.28 -41.05 43.83
CA ASN A 114 24.93 -39.84 44.53
C ASN A 114 26.17 -39.21 45.15
N TYR A 115 26.27 -37.85 45.11
CA TYR A 115 27.22 -37.14 45.91
C TYR A 115 26.91 -37.27 47.42
N SER A 116 27.91 -37.47 48.23
CA SER A 116 27.78 -37.56 49.67
C SER A 116 27.46 -36.17 50.25
N GLY A 117 26.27 -35.99 50.72
CA GLY A 117 25.77 -34.80 51.37
C GLY A 117 24.26 -34.63 51.16
N ILE A 118 23.58 -34.01 52.09
CA ILE A 118 22.15 -33.66 51.98
C ILE A 118 22.11 -32.25 51.39
N TYR A 119 21.88 -32.19 50.06
CA TYR A 119 21.66 -30.93 49.33
C TYR A 119 20.20 -30.87 48.93
N GLN A 120 19.52 -29.80 49.27
CA GLN A 120 18.17 -29.54 48.85
C GLN A 120 18.17 -28.33 47.91
N GLN A 121 17.59 -28.55 46.75
CA GLN A 121 17.37 -27.47 45.77
C GLN A 121 15.96 -26.91 46.03
N ASP A 122 15.92 -25.60 46.28
CA ASP A 122 14.69 -24.81 46.32
C ASP A 122 14.73 -23.79 45.17
N PHE A 123 13.65 -23.05 45.02
CA PHE A 123 13.59 -21.99 44.03
C PHE A 123 13.20 -20.65 44.67
N ILE A 124 13.97 -19.64 44.37
CA ILE A 124 13.61 -18.26 44.69
C ILE A 124 12.92 -17.65 43.49
N THR A 125 11.73 -17.11 43.71
CA THR A 125 10.99 -16.40 42.65
C THR A 125 11.34 -14.92 42.71
N VAL A 126 11.90 -14.40 41.62
CA VAL A 126 12.19 -12.98 41.45
C VAL A 126 11.20 -12.40 40.46
N TYR A 127 10.60 -11.28 40.80
CA TYR A 127 9.65 -10.58 39.93
C TYR A 127 10.33 -9.39 39.27
N SER A 128 10.47 -9.45 37.96
CA SER A 128 10.83 -8.30 37.13
C SER A 128 9.60 -7.51 36.80
N VAL A 129 9.46 -6.32 37.38
CA VAL A 129 8.33 -5.42 37.13
C VAL A 129 8.63 -4.56 35.93
N PHE A 130 7.67 -4.48 35.00
CA PHE A 130 7.77 -3.65 33.80
C PHE A 130 6.46 -2.91 33.55
N GLU A 131 6.57 -1.76 32.93
CA GLU A 131 5.40 -1.02 32.47
C GLU A 131 4.81 -1.69 31.21
N VAL A 132 3.50 -1.89 31.20
CA VAL A 132 2.80 -2.44 30.05
C VAL A 132 2.76 -1.41 28.92
N ILE A 133 3.33 -1.77 27.78
CA ILE A 133 3.27 -0.93 26.57
C ILE A 133 2.07 -1.36 25.73
N GLU A 134 1.26 -0.40 25.38
CA GLU A 134 0.12 -0.60 24.46
C GLU A 134 0.54 -0.24 23.04
N ASP A 135 0.34 -1.18 22.12
CA ASP A 135 0.64 -1.03 20.70
C ASP A 135 -0.60 -0.60 19.93
N PHE A 136 -0.67 0.67 19.53
CA PHE A 136 -1.72 1.21 18.67
C PHE A 136 -1.30 1.10 17.21
N GLU A 137 -1.97 0.25 16.45
CA GLU A 137 -1.67 0.11 15.03
C GLU A 137 -2.11 1.34 14.24
N LEU A 138 -1.17 1.97 13.55
CA LEU A 138 -1.40 3.10 12.67
C LEU A 138 -1.84 2.64 11.28
N GLY A 139 -1.26 1.54 10.81
CA GLY A 139 -1.57 0.94 9.53
C GLY A 139 -0.81 -0.35 9.29
N ARG A 140 -1.30 -1.13 8.35
CA ARG A 140 -0.70 -2.40 7.91
C ARG A 140 -0.71 -2.49 6.41
N MET A 141 0.40 -2.92 5.84
CA MET A 141 0.53 -3.25 4.43
C MET A 141 1.13 -4.63 4.26
N MET A 142 0.89 -5.23 3.11
CA MET A 142 1.58 -6.43 2.67
C MET A 142 2.64 -6.03 1.66
N THR A 143 3.83 -6.63 1.76
CA THR A 143 4.84 -6.44 0.73
C THR A 143 4.39 -7.08 -0.59
N PRO A 144 4.83 -6.57 -1.73
CA PRO A 144 4.57 -7.22 -3.00
C PRO A 144 5.46 -8.45 -3.19
N TYR A 145 5.06 -9.34 -4.08
CA TYR A 145 6.00 -10.24 -4.74
C TYR A 145 6.91 -9.39 -5.64
N ALA A 146 8.13 -9.15 -5.23
CA ALA A 146 8.98 -8.14 -5.86
C ALA A 146 10.29 -8.67 -6.46
N ASN A 147 10.40 -9.98 -6.61
CA ASN A 147 11.53 -10.59 -7.32
C ASN A 147 11.66 -9.99 -8.72
N GLY A 148 12.84 -9.44 -9.03
CA GLY A 148 13.11 -8.78 -10.30
C GLY A 148 12.61 -7.33 -10.42
N PHE A 149 12.06 -6.74 -9.37
CA PHE A 149 11.77 -5.30 -9.35
C PHE A 149 13.08 -4.49 -9.37
N ALA A 150 13.02 -3.31 -9.99
CA ALA A 150 14.17 -2.41 -9.97
C ALA A 150 14.53 -2.00 -8.53
N LEU A 151 15.82 -1.91 -8.21
CA LEU A 151 16.28 -1.50 -6.86
C LEU A 151 15.80 -0.09 -6.45
N THR A 152 15.44 0.72 -7.43
CA THR A 152 14.87 2.06 -7.22
C THR A 152 13.35 2.03 -7.01
N TRP A 153 12.73 0.85 -7.10
CA TRP A 153 11.29 0.74 -6.90
C TRP A 153 10.89 1.16 -5.50
N GLY A 154 9.78 1.88 -5.40
CA GLY A 154 9.20 2.29 -4.13
C GLY A 154 7.73 2.62 -4.32
N ARG A 155 6.96 2.55 -3.23
CA ARG A 155 5.55 2.91 -3.18
C ARG A 155 5.26 3.62 -1.87
N ASP A 156 4.44 4.67 -1.94
CA ASP A 156 3.90 5.36 -0.78
C ASP A 156 2.56 4.74 -0.39
N TYR A 157 2.34 4.61 0.93
CA TYR A 157 1.10 4.15 1.53
C TYR A 157 0.60 5.21 2.50
N TRP A 158 -0.63 5.67 2.30
CA TRP A 158 -1.24 6.71 3.11
C TRP A 158 -2.24 6.11 4.10
N TYR A 159 -2.15 6.53 5.35
CA TYR A 159 -3.06 6.13 6.41
C TYR A 159 -3.56 7.36 7.15
N ASP A 160 -4.88 7.50 7.26
CA ASP A 160 -5.49 8.48 8.15
C ASP A 160 -5.40 7.96 9.59
N VAL A 161 -4.71 8.72 10.41
CA VAL A 161 -4.51 8.44 11.85
C VAL A 161 -5.09 9.54 12.73
N THR A 162 -5.94 10.40 12.19
CA THR A 162 -6.57 11.52 12.90
C THR A 162 -7.29 11.06 14.17
N ASP A 163 -7.96 9.93 14.12
CA ASP A 163 -8.66 9.33 15.27
C ASP A 163 -7.71 8.92 16.41
N LEU A 164 -6.43 8.78 16.12
CA LEU A 164 -5.39 8.40 17.10
C LEU A 164 -4.63 9.61 17.69
N ILE A 165 -5.05 10.85 17.42
CA ILE A 165 -4.48 12.07 18.03
C ILE A 165 -4.33 11.95 19.56
N PRO A 166 -5.29 11.36 20.33
CA PRO A 166 -5.11 11.23 21.78
C PRO A 166 -3.89 10.42 22.21
N VAL A 167 -3.37 9.55 21.35
CA VAL A 167 -2.16 8.75 21.61
C VAL A 167 -0.92 9.24 20.85
N LEU A 168 -1.10 9.99 19.76
CA LEU A 168 -0.02 10.57 18.95
C LEU A 168 0.41 11.95 19.46
N LYS A 169 0.72 12.05 20.75
CA LYS A 169 1.12 13.28 21.42
C LYS A 169 2.39 13.07 22.23
N ASP A 170 3.06 14.16 22.57
CA ASP A 170 4.31 14.18 23.33
C ASP A 170 5.41 13.33 22.62
N THR A 171 6.26 12.67 23.37
CA THR A 171 7.31 11.78 22.86
C THR A 171 6.83 10.34 22.95
N LEU A 172 6.75 9.68 21.81
CA LEU A 172 6.37 8.27 21.72
C LEU A 172 7.32 7.49 20.79
N THR A 173 7.34 6.18 20.94
CA THR A 173 8.07 5.29 20.05
C THR A 173 7.16 4.82 18.92
N VAL A 174 7.56 5.09 17.67
CA VAL A 174 6.92 4.49 16.48
C VAL A 174 7.78 3.31 16.03
N ARG A 175 7.14 2.17 15.83
CA ARG A 175 7.80 0.95 15.37
C ARG A 175 7.23 0.46 14.06
N ILE A 176 8.12 0.14 13.11
CA ILE A 176 7.78 -0.66 11.95
C ILE A 176 8.21 -2.09 12.25
N LEU A 177 7.32 -3.03 12.06
CA LEU A 177 7.59 -4.45 12.20
C LEU A 177 7.36 -5.14 10.86
N TYR A 178 8.44 -5.65 10.27
CA TYR A 178 8.42 -6.50 9.10
C TYR A 178 8.54 -7.96 9.55
N SER A 179 7.63 -8.82 9.13
CA SER A 179 7.56 -10.21 9.56
C SER A 179 8.16 -11.21 8.55
N GLY A 180 9.00 -10.74 7.65
CA GLY A 180 9.59 -11.58 6.59
C GLY A 180 10.87 -12.29 6.98
N TYR A 181 11.21 -13.32 6.21
CA TYR A 181 12.43 -14.13 6.36
C TYR A 181 13.45 -13.87 5.25
N SER A 182 13.05 -13.28 4.14
CA SER A 182 13.91 -12.91 3.02
C SER A 182 14.34 -11.45 3.09
N ASP A 183 15.11 -11.00 2.11
CA ASP A 183 15.46 -9.59 1.92
C ASP A 183 14.24 -8.70 2.09
N GLY A 184 14.36 -7.65 2.87
CA GLY A 184 13.26 -6.79 3.27
C GLY A 184 13.04 -5.61 2.34
N PHE A 185 12.42 -4.58 2.89
CA PHE A 185 12.25 -3.28 2.27
C PHE A 185 12.74 -2.22 3.23
N SER A 186 13.42 -1.19 2.74
CA SER A 186 13.62 0.02 3.53
C SER A 186 12.32 0.82 3.56
N ALA A 187 11.99 1.33 4.73
CA ALA A 187 10.77 2.09 4.95
C ALA A 187 11.07 3.42 5.65
N ASN A 188 10.41 4.48 5.20
CA ASN A 188 10.38 5.76 5.86
C ASN A 188 8.96 6.03 6.35
N ILE A 189 8.83 6.65 7.52
CA ILE A 189 7.54 7.13 8.03
C ILE A 189 7.60 8.65 8.05
N THR A 190 6.60 9.28 7.48
CA THR A 190 6.39 10.72 7.56
C THR A 190 5.01 10.99 8.14
N PHE A 191 4.93 11.80 9.19
CA PHE A 191 3.68 12.28 9.74
C PHE A 191 3.38 13.67 9.18
N TYR A 192 2.18 13.81 8.64
CA TYR A 192 1.64 15.09 8.20
C TYR A 192 0.62 15.58 9.21
N PHE A 193 0.96 16.66 9.90
CA PHE A 193 0.05 17.35 10.80
C PHE A 193 -0.61 18.49 10.04
N ILE A 194 -1.90 18.33 9.76
CA ILE A 194 -2.69 19.33 9.05
C ILE A 194 -3.40 20.18 10.09
N GLU A 195 -3.10 21.47 10.10
CA GLU A 195 -3.77 22.41 10.99
C GLU A 195 -5.23 22.59 10.58
N GLY A 196 -6.13 22.49 11.54
CA GLY A 196 -7.57 22.62 11.29
C GLY A 196 -8.42 21.99 12.38
N THR A 197 -9.73 22.03 12.19
CA THR A 197 -10.70 21.43 13.10
C THR A 197 -11.23 20.14 12.51
N ALA A 198 -11.03 19.01 13.19
CA ALA A 198 -11.59 17.74 12.78
C ALA A 198 -13.13 17.77 12.84
N PRO A 199 -13.85 16.96 12.06
CA PRO A 199 -15.32 16.88 12.09
C PRO A 199 -15.88 16.59 13.49
N ARG A 200 -15.15 15.79 14.25
CA ARG A 200 -15.38 15.54 15.69
C ARG A 200 -14.01 15.38 16.36
N THR A 201 -13.88 15.88 17.57
CA THR A 201 -12.61 15.88 18.29
C THR A 201 -12.40 14.54 18.99
N PRO A 202 -11.37 13.74 18.65
CA PRO A 202 -11.04 12.53 19.38
C PRO A 202 -10.62 12.85 20.82
N ILE A 203 -11.24 12.19 21.81
CA ILE A 203 -10.95 12.37 23.24
C ILE A 203 -10.04 11.27 23.74
N ARG A 204 -10.37 10.02 23.40
CA ARG A 204 -9.63 8.86 23.89
C ARG A 204 -9.60 7.74 22.85
N ALA A 205 -8.46 7.05 22.79
CA ALA A 205 -8.31 5.79 22.07
C ALA A 205 -7.94 4.69 23.07
N ARG A 206 -8.61 3.55 22.98
CA ARG A 206 -8.43 2.40 23.88
C ARG A 206 -8.37 1.11 23.07
N ILE A 207 -7.46 0.21 23.43
CA ILE A 207 -7.33 -1.10 22.80
C ILE A 207 -8.46 -2.01 23.30
N ILE A 208 -9.28 -2.53 22.39
CA ILE A 208 -10.28 -3.56 22.71
C ILE A 208 -9.57 -4.91 22.79
N TYR A 209 -8.98 -5.37 21.70
CA TYR A 209 -8.14 -6.55 21.67
C TYR A 209 -6.75 -6.18 21.16
N PRO A 210 -5.66 -6.64 21.81
CA PRO A 210 -4.29 -6.29 21.45
C PRO A 210 -3.95 -6.70 20.02
N LEU A 211 -3.09 -5.89 19.37
CA LEU A 211 -2.51 -6.26 18.07
C LEU A 211 -1.67 -7.52 18.19
N LYS A 212 -2.16 -8.62 17.64
CA LYS A 212 -1.44 -9.89 17.53
C LYS A 212 -2.08 -10.82 16.49
N TYR A 213 -1.40 -11.92 16.25
CA TYR A 213 -1.95 -13.05 15.49
C TYR A 213 -2.88 -13.87 16.37
N TYR A 214 -4.11 -14.08 15.94
CA TYR A 214 -5.12 -14.91 16.60
C TYR A 214 -5.37 -16.16 15.75
N GLU A 215 -4.98 -17.31 16.25
CA GLU A 215 -5.26 -18.59 15.58
C GLU A 215 -6.77 -18.79 15.40
N TYR A 216 -7.15 -19.35 14.26
CA TYR A 216 -8.55 -19.49 13.87
C TYR A 216 -8.88 -20.93 13.46
N GLY A 217 -9.97 -21.44 14.00
CA GLY A 217 -10.45 -22.78 13.71
C GLY A 217 -9.79 -23.88 14.54
N ILE A 218 -8.96 -23.57 15.53
CA ILE A 218 -8.36 -24.53 16.43
C ILE A 218 -9.39 -24.94 17.49
N THR A 219 -9.94 -26.14 17.39
CA THR A 219 -11.05 -26.62 18.25
C THR A 219 -10.68 -26.70 19.72
N THR A 220 -9.44 -27.02 20.05
CA THR A 220 -8.93 -27.07 21.44
C THR A 220 -8.67 -25.71 22.04
N ASN A 221 -8.56 -24.67 21.20
CA ASN A 221 -8.32 -23.29 21.63
C ASN A 221 -8.98 -22.33 20.62
N PRO A 222 -10.32 -22.23 20.62
CA PRO A 222 -11.05 -21.38 19.69
C PRO A 222 -10.71 -19.90 19.88
N ILE A 223 -10.81 -19.12 18.80
CA ILE A 223 -10.48 -17.68 18.80
C ILE A 223 -11.29 -16.89 19.84
N GLU A 224 -12.49 -17.34 20.15
CA GLU A 224 -13.39 -16.75 21.16
C GLU A 224 -12.80 -16.76 22.57
N ASN A 225 -11.86 -17.67 22.87
CA ASN A 225 -11.14 -17.66 24.15
C ASN A 225 -10.28 -16.39 24.34
N TYR A 226 -9.90 -15.76 23.25
CA TYR A 226 -9.12 -14.51 23.26
C TYR A 226 -9.98 -13.27 23.05
N LEU A 227 -11.12 -13.40 22.38
CA LEU A 227 -12.04 -12.33 22.05
C LEU A 227 -13.19 -12.27 23.07
N VAL A 228 -12.84 -12.27 24.35
CA VAL A 228 -13.84 -12.20 25.42
C VAL A 228 -14.44 -10.80 25.51
N PRO A 229 -15.73 -10.69 25.92
CA PRO A 229 -16.39 -9.40 26.10
C PRO A 229 -15.60 -8.44 27.01
N LYS A 230 -15.51 -7.17 26.61
CA LYS A 230 -14.82 -6.12 27.38
C LYS A 230 -15.71 -4.93 27.62
N THR A 231 -15.75 -4.45 28.86
CA THR A 231 -16.55 -3.28 29.25
C THR A 231 -15.65 -2.05 29.39
N PHE A 232 -16.06 -0.97 28.77
CA PHE A 232 -15.37 0.32 28.76
C PHE A 232 -16.25 1.41 29.37
N PRO A 233 -15.74 2.20 30.34
CA PRO A 233 -16.43 3.39 30.79
C PRO A 233 -16.49 4.41 29.66
N ILE A 234 -17.62 5.07 29.49
CA ILE A 234 -17.80 6.22 28.60
C ILE A 234 -18.07 7.42 29.48
N ASP A 235 -17.19 8.42 29.39
CA ASP A 235 -17.33 9.64 30.20
C ASP A 235 -18.47 10.53 29.66
N VAL A 236 -18.97 11.43 30.48
CA VAL A 236 -20.12 12.31 30.11
C VAL A 236 -19.82 13.24 28.93
N ASN A 237 -18.56 13.54 28.68
CA ASN A 237 -18.10 14.35 27.55
C ASN A 237 -17.77 13.51 26.29
N GLU A 238 -17.78 12.20 26.39
CA GLU A 238 -17.60 11.26 25.27
C GLU A 238 -18.96 10.98 24.62
N THR A 239 -19.41 11.88 23.77
CA THR A 239 -20.78 11.85 23.21
C THR A 239 -20.90 10.99 21.97
N GLN A 240 -19.77 10.62 21.35
CA GLN A 240 -19.70 9.79 20.17
C GLN A 240 -18.60 8.74 20.30
N ALA A 241 -18.72 7.64 19.57
CA ALA A 241 -17.73 6.60 19.56
C ALA A 241 -17.70 5.81 18.24
N SER A 242 -16.55 5.23 17.92
CA SER A 242 -16.40 4.26 16.83
C SER A 242 -15.45 3.12 17.24
N ILE A 243 -15.62 1.96 16.62
CA ILE A 243 -14.66 0.88 16.64
C ILE A 243 -13.83 0.96 15.35
N ARG A 244 -12.51 1.07 15.49
CA ARG A 244 -11.57 0.97 14.38
C ARG A 244 -10.95 -0.41 14.39
N VAL A 245 -11.02 -1.13 13.26
CA VAL A 245 -10.54 -2.51 13.12
C VAL A 245 -9.65 -2.62 11.88
N ILE A 246 -8.48 -3.25 12.03
CA ILE A 246 -7.65 -3.67 10.90
C ILE A 246 -7.49 -5.20 10.98
N PRO A 247 -8.36 -5.97 10.31
CA PRO A 247 -8.24 -7.41 10.22
C PRO A 247 -7.43 -7.79 8.98
N SER A 248 -6.63 -8.86 9.04
CA SER A 248 -6.09 -9.54 7.87
C SER A 248 -5.94 -11.02 8.16
N GLY A 249 -6.48 -11.88 7.28
CA GLY A 249 -6.37 -13.32 7.39
C GLY A 249 -5.10 -13.84 6.73
N HIS A 250 -4.44 -14.77 7.41
CA HIS A 250 -3.15 -15.31 6.99
C HIS A 250 -3.11 -16.82 7.20
N SER A 251 -2.22 -17.45 6.44
CA SER A 251 -2.12 -18.90 6.37
C SER A 251 -3.42 -19.57 5.91
N PHE A 252 -3.31 -20.75 5.43
CA PHE A 252 -4.45 -21.49 4.91
C PHE A 252 -4.26 -23.00 5.11
N GLY A 253 -5.37 -23.72 5.01
CA GLY A 253 -5.37 -25.16 5.08
C GLY A 253 -6.78 -25.74 5.20
N GLY A 254 -6.86 -27.07 5.19
CA GLY A 254 -8.14 -27.77 5.16
C GLY A 254 -8.93 -27.51 3.87
N ALA A 255 -10.18 -27.95 3.83
CA ALA A 255 -11.02 -27.91 2.64
C ALA A 255 -11.41 -26.48 2.18
N SER A 256 -11.37 -25.50 3.07
CA SER A 256 -11.84 -24.15 2.80
C SER A 256 -10.74 -23.11 2.63
N ASN A 257 -9.47 -23.48 2.80
CA ASN A 257 -8.31 -22.59 2.74
C ASN A 257 -8.44 -21.31 3.62
N CYS A 258 -9.16 -21.42 4.76
CA CYS A 258 -9.20 -20.33 5.74
C CYS A 258 -7.88 -20.29 6.54
N ALA A 259 -7.47 -19.13 7.02
CA ALA A 259 -8.14 -17.82 7.10
C ALA A 259 -7.86 -16.90 5.87
N GLU A 260 -6.84 -17.17 5.06
CA GLU A 260 -6.37 -16.28 4.01
C GLU A 260 -7.29 -16.25 2.79
N PHE A 261 -7.69 -17.43 2.30
CA PHE A 261 -8.42 -17.58 1.02
C PHE A 261 -9.88 -18.00 1.20
N CYS A 262 -10.50 -17.63 2.31
CA CYS A 262 -11.94 -17.89 2.52
C CYS A 262 -12.68 -16.64 2.99
N GLN A 263 -13.94 -16.56 2.61
CA GLN A 263 -14.83 -15.47 3.02
C GLN A 263 -15.42 -15.79 4.39
N LYS A 264 -15.09 -14.98 5.40
CA LYS A 264 -15.65 -15.06 6.76
C LYS A 264 -16.07 -13.69 7.24
N ASN A 265 -17.10 -13.67 8.07
CA ASN A 265 -17.53 -12.46 8.74
C ASN A 265 -16.96 -12.42 10.16
N TYR A 266 -16.67 -11.21 10.63
CA TYR A 266 -16.70 -10.94 12.05
C TYR A 266 -17.96 -10.15 12.41
N ARG A 267 -18.32 -10.23 13.69
CA ARG A 267 -19.48 -9.51 14.24
C ARG A 267 -19.04 -8.74 15.46
N TRP A 268 -19.66 -7.58 15.66
CA TRP A 268 -19.55 -6.85 16.90
C TRP A 268 -20.90 -6.84 17.62
N SER A 269 -20.91 -7.36 18.83
CA SER A 269 -22.00 -7.21 19.77
C SER A 269 -21.74 -6.02 20.70
N VAL A 270 -22.75 -5.20 20.88
CA VAL A 270 -22.76 -4.06 21.80
C VAL A 270 -23.80 -4.35 22.86
N ASP A 271 -23.40 -4.45 24.12
CA ASP A 271 -24.25 -4.82 25.26
C ASP A 271 -25.05 -6.11 25.00
N GLY A 272 -24.37 -7.11 24.41
CA GLY A 272 -24.93 -8.42 24.10
C GLY A 272 -25.79 -8.49 22.84
N VAL A 273 -25.97 -7.37 22.11
CA VAL A 273 -26.75 -7.33 20.87
C VAL A 273 -25.82 -7.18 19.67
N ASN A 274 -25.90 -8.10 18.70
CA ASN A 274 -25.14 -7.97 17.45
C ASN A 274 -25.57 -6.72 16.69
N ARG A 275 -24.65 -5.76 16.51
CA ARG A 275 -24.86 -4.48 15.83
C ARG A 275 -24.20 -4.41 14.47
N PHE A 276 -23.06 -5.09 14.29
CA PHE A 276 -22.31 -5.02 13.05
C PHE A 276 -21.91 -6.42 12.60
N THR A 277 -22.03 -6.66 11.30
CA THR A 277 -21.48 -7.85 10.62
C THR A 277 -20.66 -7.35 9.44
N GLN A 278 -19.40 -7.74 9.39
CA GLN A 278 -18.45 -7.30 8.38
C GLN A 278 -17.76 -8.48 7.72
N LEU A 279 -17.87 -8.56 6.41
CA LEU A 279 -17.10 -9.53 5.61
C LEU A 279 -15.62 -9.13 5.61
N VAL A 280 -14.75 -10.08 5.99
CA VAL A 280 -13.29 -9.94 5.92
C VAL A 280 -12.82 -10.45 4.58
N TRP A 281 -12.96 -9.63 3.55
CA TRP A 281 -12.62 -10.02 2.19
C TRP A 281 -12.28 -8.84 1.30
N ARG A 282 -11.34 -9.05 0.37
CA ARG A 282 -11.10 -8.22 -0.80
C ARG A 282 -11.30 -9.08 -2.04
N ASN A 283 -12.03 -8.58 -3.02
CA ASN A 283 -12.31 -9.25 -4.30
C ASN A 283 -11.73 -8.45 -5.49
N ASP A 284 -10.84 -7.54 -5.18
CA ASP A 284 -10.27 -6.55 -6.11
C ASP A 284 -8.75 -6.69 -6.29
N CYS A 285 -8.13 -7.79 -5.80
CA CYS A 285 -6.69 -8.01 -5.95
C CYS A 285 -6.26 -8.04 -7.42
N GLY A 286 -7.06 -8.60 -8.33
CA GLY A 286 -6.84 -8.54 -9.77
C GLY A 286 -6.93 -7.15 -10.40
N LEU A 287 -7.33 -6.12 -9.62
CA LEU A 287 -7.31 -4.69 -9.99
C LEU A 287 -6.21 -3.91 -9.25
N ASN A 288 -5.33 -4.60 -8.51
CA ASN A 288 -4.23 -3.95 -7.80
C ASN A 288 -3.46 -3.01 -8.75
N PRO A 289 -3.21 -1.74 -8.37
CA PRO A 289 -2.39 -0.84 -9.20
C PRO A 289 -0.97 -1.36 -9.41
N LEU A 290 -0.43 -2.14 -8.49
CA LEU A 290 0.85 -2.82 -8.64
C LEU A 290 0.66 -4.16 -9.37
N TRP A 291 0.91 -4.16 -10.67
CA TRP A 291 0.76 -5.29 -11.61
C TRP A 291 1.77 -5.19 -12.76
N ALA A 292 2.35 -6.31 -13.29
CA ALA A 292 2.22 -7.63 -12.67
C ALA A 292 3.26 -7.81 -11.58
N GLN A 293 3.00 -8.76 -10.67
CA GLN A 293 3.97 -9.20 -9.68
C GLN A 293 4.35 -10.66 -9.96
N PRO A 294 5.60 -11.08 -9.71
CA PRO A 294 6.04 -12.46 -9.97
C PRO A 294 5.56 -13.43 -8.87
N GLY A 295 4.26 -13.45 -8.57
CA GLY A 295 3.65 -14.28 -7.55
C GLY A 295 2.14 -14.35 -7.71
N THR A 296 1.44 -14.92 -6.76
CA THR A 296 -0.03 -15.09 -6.79
C THR A 296 -0.78 -13.83 -6.36
N TRP A 297 -0.36 -12.68 -6.90
CA TRP A 297 -0.80 -11.34 -6.51
C TRP A 297 -2.29 -11.07 -6.76
N LEU A 298 -2.88 -11.73 -7.75
CA LEU A 298 -4.25 -11.51 -8.19
C LEU A 298 -5.31 -12.29 -7.39
N TYR A 299 -4.88 -13.27 -6.55
CA TYR A 299 -5.83 -14.02 -5.75
C TYR A 299 -6.47 -13.14 -4.68
N ASP A 300 -7.78 -13.17 -4.65
CA ASP A 300 -8.58 -12.48 -3.63
C ASP A 300 -8.28 -13.06 -2.24
N ARG A 301 -8.18 -12.19 -1.23
CA ARG A 301 -7.75 -12.56 0.14
C ARG A 301 -8.58 -11.86 1.22
N SER A 302 -8.41 -12.34 2.43
CA SER A 302 -9.07 -11.81 3.62
C SER A 302 -8.55 -10.41 4.01
N ASN A 303 -9.16 -9.38 3.41
CA ASN A 303 -8.99 -7.94 3.67
C ASN A 303 -7.65 -7.33 3.23
N TRP A 304 -6.86 -7.99 2.40
CA TRP A 304 -5.59 -7.48 1.87
C TRP A 304 -5.26 -8.01 0.47
N CYS A 305 -4.34 -7.36 -0.23
CA CYS A 305 -3.75 -7.85 -1.48
C CYS A 305 -2.23 -7.64 -1.42
N PRO A 306 -1.40 -8.49 -2.08
CA PRO A 306 0.04 -8.31 -2.13
C PRO A 306 0.44 -6.94 -2.68
N GLY A 307 1.34 -6.25 -1.99
CA GLY A 307 1.78 -4.90 -2.34
C GLY A 307 0.76 -3.81 -2.04
N ASP A 308 -0.25 -4.06 -1.20
CA ASP A 308 -1.27 -3.07 -0.86
C ASP A 308 -1.58 -3.04 0.65
N LYS A 309 -2.40 -2.07 1.06
CA LYS A 309 -2.85 -1.89 2.44
C LYS A 309 -3.84 -2.98 2.86
N ALA A 310 -3.76 -3.44 4.11
CA ALA A 310 -4.91 -4.04 4.77
C ALA A 310 -5.94 -2.94 5.07
N LEU A 311 -7.20 -3.19 4.71
CA LEU A 311 -8.24 -2.17 4.82
C LEU A 311 -8.65 -1.95 6.28
N THR A 312 -8.62 -0.70 6.71
CA THR A 312 -9.22 -0.27 7.98
C THR A 312 -10.74 -0.24 7.86
N ARG A 313 -11.42 -0.83 8.84
CA ARG A 313 -12.88 -0.85 8.96
C ARG A 313 -13.30 -0.04 10.18
N ASN A 314 -14.21 0.90 10.00
CA ASN A 314 -14.75 1.71 11.08
C ASN A 314 -16.22 1.39 11.28
N HIS A 315 -16.63 1.19 12.54
CA HIS A 315 -18.01 0.94 12.93
C HIS A 315 -18.47 2.03 13.85
N GLU A 316 -19.48 2.79 13.44
CA GLU A 316 -20.02 3.91 14.20
C GLU A 316 -20.84 3.41 15.40
N LEU A 317 -20.36 3.66 16.61
CA LEU A 317 -20.99 3.22 17.87
C LEU A 317 -21.92 4.26 18.48
N THR A 318 -21.88 5.50 18.03
CA THR A 318 -22.63 6.62 18.62
C THR A 318 -24.10 6.30 18.91
N PRO A 319 -24.85 5.59 18.03
CA PRO A 319 -26.25 5.25 18.32
C PRO A 319 -26.45 4.23 19.44
N PHE A 320 -25.38 3.60 19.92
CA PHE A 320 -25.43 2.47 20.86
C PHE A 320 -24.71 2.76 22.18
N ILE A 321 -24.19 3.96 22.37
CA ILE A 321 -23.57 4.39 23.64
C ILE A 321 -24.47 5.41 24.33
N THR A 322 -24.31 5.51 25.65
CA THR A 322 -24.90 6.56 26.46
C THR A 322 -23.78 7.24 27.26
N PRO A 323 -23.49 8.53 27.03
CA PRO A 323 -22.48 9.23 27.80
C PRO A 323 -22.71 9.10 29.32
N GLY A 324 -21.65 8.79 30.05
CA GLY A 324 -21.69 8.52 31.49
C GLY A 324 -21.99 7.07 31.88
N ASN A 325 -22.35 6.19 30.91
CA ASN A 325 -22.60 4.78 31.17
C ASN A 325 -21.54 3.91 30.47
N PRO A 326 -21.14 2.76 31.05
CA PRO A 326 -20.23 1.86 30.38
C PRO A 326 -20.88 1.17 29.17
N VAL A 327 -20.05 0.75 28.22
CA VAL A 327 -20.45 -0.06 27.06
C VAL A 327 -19.65 -1.36 27.06
N THR A 328 -20.30 -2.48 26.78
CA THR A 328 -19.67 -3.79 26.63
C THR A 328 -19.56 -4.14 25.15
N LEU A 329 -18.36 -4.40 24.69
CA LEU A 329 -18.01 -4.76 23.31
C LEU A 329 -17.53 -6.20 23.26
N ASP A 330 -18.05 -6.95 22.30
CA ASP A 330 -17.67 -8.34 22.06
C ASP A 330 -17.55 -8.60 20.56
N MET A 331 -16.45 -9.28 20.18
CA MET A 331 -16.17 -9.63 18.78
C MET A 331 -16.17 -11.13 18.61
N GLY A 332 -16.90 -11.63 17.63
CA GLY A 332 -16.91 -13.03 17.25
C GLY A 332 -16.74 -13.23 15.76
N PHE A 333 -16.26 -14.39 15.36
CA PHE A 333 -16.08 -14.77 13.96
C PHE A 333 -17.10 -15.86 13.53
N ASP A 334 -17.31 -15.99 12.21
CA ASP A 334 -18.00 -17.17 11.66
C ASP A 334 -17.25 -18.43 12.04
N ALA A 335 -17.99 -19.49 12.38
CA ALA A 335 -17.38 -20.75 12.79
C ALA A 335 -16.49 -21.35 11.68
N TYR A 336 -15.36 -21.90 12.08
CA TYR A 336 -14.45 -22.66 11.24
C TYR A 336 -13.80 -23.76 12.05
N ASN A 337 -13.54 -24.88 11.39
CA ASN A 337 -12.86 -26.02 11.99
C ASN A 337 -11.65 -26.37 11.12
N TYR A 338 -10.45 -26.12 11.63
CA TYR A 338 -9.20 -26.44 10.95
C TYR A 338 -8.86 -27.91 11.11
N THR A 339 -8.75 -28.62 10.00
CA THR A 339 -8.50 -30.06 9.97
C THR A 339 -7.05 -30.44 9.67
N GLY A 340 -6.15 -29.46 9.69
CA GLY A 340 -4.74 -29.64 9.38
C GLY A 340 -4.37 -29.20 7.96
N GLY A 341 -3.08 -29.03 7.73
CA GLY A 341 -2.45 -28.57 6.47
C GLY A 341 -0.96 -28.38 6.67
N ALA A 342 -0.25 -28.02 5.62
CA ALA A 342 1.16 -27.66 5.71
C ALA A 342 1.33 -26.21 6.16
N GLY A 343 2.25 -25.96 7.09
CA GLY A 343 2.60 -24.60 7.50
C GLY A 343 2.09 -24.19 8.87
N PHE A 344 1.93 -22.88 9.07
CA PHE A 344 1.40 -22.31 10.31
C PHE A 344 -0.11 -22.48 10.40
N ASN A 345 -0.64 -22.56 11.62
CA ASN A 345 -2.08 -22.55 11.83
C ASN A 345 -2.70 -21.29 11.21
N PRO A 346 -3.87 -21.42 10.57
CA PRO A 346 -4.56 -20.25 10.03
C PRO A 346 -4.97 -19.29 11.13
N GLY A 347 -4.99 -18.01 10.83
CA GLY A 347 -5.36 -17.00 11.82
C GLY A 347 -5.55 -15.61 11.24
N TYR A 348 -6.00 -14.72 12.09
CA TYR A 348 -6.17 -13.30 11.78
C TYR A 348 -5.20 -12.47 12.60
N ILE A 349 -4.49 -11.55 11.93
CA ILE A 349 -3.87 -10.44 12.64
C ILE A 349 -4.97 -9.40 12.84
N LEU A 350 -5.28 -9.12 14.09
CA LEU A 350 -6.32 -8.17 14.48
C LEU A 350 -5.70 -7.01 15.24
N SER A 351 -6.15 -5.81 14.91
CA SER A 351 -5.99 -4.61 15.72
C SER A 351 -7.37 -4.01 15.91
N THR A 352 -7.80 -3.80 17.14
CA THR A 352 -9.13 -3.28 17.44
C THR A 352 -9.05 -2.18 18.48
N GLN A 353 -9.64 -1.03 18.17
CA GLN A 353 -9.55 0.18 18.97
C GLN A 353 -10.92 0.79 19.16
N LEU A 354 -11.27 1.14 20.39
CA LEU A 354 -12.41 2.00 20.71
C LEU A 354 -11.94 3.44 20.73
N ILE A 355 -12.48 4.25 19.84
CA ILE A 355 -12.22 5.68 19.79
C ILE A 355 -13.47 6.40 20.28
N THR A 356 -13.31 7.35 21.20
CA THR A 356 -14.39 8.19 21.69
C THR A 356 -14.14 9.65 21.34
N TYR A 357 -15.21 10.37 21.08
CA TYR A 357 -15.16 11.75 20.59
C TYR A 357 -16.10 12.66 21.39
N GLY A 358 -15.82 13.94 21.34
CA GLY A 358 -16.75 15.00 21.71
C GLY A 358 -17.93 15.12 20.74
N PRO A 359 -18.76 16.17 20.88
CA PRO A 359 -19.82 16.43 19.93
C PRO A 359 -19.28 16.75 18.53
N MET A 360 -20.14 16.70 17.52
CA MET A 360 -19.79 17.15 16.17
C MET A 360 -19.44 18.64 16.17
N ASN A 361 -18.34 18.97 15.51
CA ASN A 361 -17.89 20.36 15.37
C ASN A 361 -18.68 21.09 14.27
N PHE A 362 -19.21 20.35 13.28
CA PHE A 362 -19.96 20.90 12.16
C PHE A 362 -21.32 20.22 12.01
N GLN A 363 -22.37 21.02 11.79
CA GLN A 363 -23.70 20.49 11.45
C GLN A 363 -23.80 20.19 9.96
N VAL A 364 -23.23 21.06 9.12
CA VAL A 364 -23.19 20.91 7.66
C VAL A 364 -21.75 21.11 7.21
N ASN A 365 -21.16 20.05 6.65
CA ASN A 365 -19.83 20.06 6.04
C ASN A 365 -19.78 18.97 4.97
N ALA A 366 -19.50 19.34 3.73
CA ALA A 366 -19.23 18.44 2.63
C ALA A 366 -17.75 18.56 2.22
N ALA A 367 -17.06 17.47 2.06
CA ALA A 367 -15.65 17.46 1.68
C ALA A 367 -15.47 16.86 0.28
N MET A 368 -14.42 17.33 -0.43
CA MET A 368 -13.87 16.65 -1.59
C MET A 368 -12.88 15.61 -1.06
N ASP A 369 -13.26 14.33 -1.05
CA ASP A 369 -12.48 13.26 -0.45
C ASP A 369 -11.36 12.77 -1.38
N GLN A 370 -11.65 12.59 -2.69
CA GLN A 370 -10.66 12.11 -3.66
C GLN A 370 -10.93 12.67 -5.06
N ILE A 371 -9.86 12.85 -5.82
CA ILE A 371 -9.91 12.95 -7.28
C ILE A 371 -9.34 11.64 -7.84
N VAL A 372 -10.22 10.74 -8.27
CA VAL A 372 -9.83 9.44 -8.83
C VAL A 372 -9.27 9.61 -10.24
N ALA A 373 -9.91 10.47 -11.05
CA ALA A 373 -9.49 10.78 -12.40
C ALA A 373 -9.94 12.19 -12.81
N PRO A 374 -9.07 13.02 -13.42
CA PRO A 374 -7.68 12.71 -13.78
C PRO A 374 -6.72 12.77 -12.58
N ASN A 375 -5.78 11.84 -12.53
CA ASN A 375 -4.78 11.78 -11.45
C ASN A 375 -3.50 11.06 -11.94
N ASN A 376 -2.33 11.43 -11.41
CA ASN A 376 -1.05 10.78 -11.70
C ASN A 376 -0.57 9.89 -10.55
N GLU A 377 -1.32 9.79 -9.46
CA GLU A 377 -0.95 8.94 -8.35
C GLU A 377 -1.06 7.47 -8.70
N PHE A 378 -0.11 6.69 -8.22
CA PHE A 378 0.02 5.28 -8.52
C PHE A 378 -1.26 4.48 -8.21
N GLU A 379 -1.94 4.83 -7.13
CA GLU A 379 -3.19 4.19 -6.67
C GLU A 379 -4.30 4.22 -7.75
N TYR A 380 -4.32 5.27 -8.57
CA TYR A 380 -5.32 5.46 -9.63
C TYR A 380 -4.84 5.08 -11.03
N SER A 381 -3.67 4.44 -11.15
CA SER A 381 -3.04 4.13 -12.44
C SER A 381 -3.86 3.19 -13.34
N ARG A 382 -4.77 2.40 -12.76
CA ARG A 382 -5.67 1.49 -13.52
C ARG A 382 -6.71 2.20 -14.37
N VAL A 383 -7.05 3.44 -14.03
CA VAL A 383 -8.08 4.23 -14.74
C VAL A 383 -7.50 5.45 -15.45
N ASN A 384 -6.31 5.89 -15.10
CA ASN A 384 -5.64 7.05 -15.66
C ASN A 384 -4.56 6.68 -16.71
N PRO A 385 -4.26 7.61 -17.65
CA PRO A 385 -4.88 8.91 -17.86
C PRO A 385 -6.27 8.83 -18.49
N ILE A 386 -7.07 9.87 -18.33
CA ILE A 386 -8.39 9.99 -18.97
C ILE A 386 -8.46 11.14 -19.96
N CYS A 387 -9.42 11.12 -20.88
CA CYS A 387 -9.69 12.20 -21.84
C CYS A 387 -11.17 12.59 -21.91
N ASP A 388 -11.99 12.08 -21.00
CA ASP A 388 -13.43 12.33 -20.99
C ASP A 388 -13.90 12.74 -19.57
N LYS A 389 -14.69 11.95 -18.92
CA LYS A 389 -15.43 12.28 -17.69
C LYS A 389 -14.54 12.18 -16.46
N PRO A 390 -14.33 13.28 -15.72
CA PRO A 390 -13.64 13.20 -14.43
C PRO A 390 -14.42 12.37 -13.42
N ILE A 391 -13.69 11.76 -12.47
CA ILE A 391 -14.26 10.95 -11.39
C ILE A 391 -13.74 11.50 -10.05
N VAL A 392 -14.65 11.88 -9.18
CA VAL A 392 -14.33 12.38 -7.84
C VAL A 392 -15.11 11.60 -6.78
N VAL A 393 -14.64 11.70 -5.53
CA VAL A 393 -15.36 11.19 -4.36
C VAL A 393 -15.66 12.35 -3.44
N ILE A 394 -16.93 12.50 -3.07
CA ILE A 394 -17.37 13.46 -2.06
C ILE A 394 -17.71 12.73 -0.77
N LYS A 395 -17.61 13.42 0.36
CA LYS A 395 -17.83 12.86 1.70
C LYS A 395 -18.66 13.82 2.55
N ASN A 396 -19.57 13.28 3.36
CA ASN A 396 -20.26 14.06 4.39
C ASN A 396 -19.45 14.03 5.69
N LEU A 397 -18.99 15.18 6.13
CA LEU A 397 -18.30 15.37 7.42
C LEU A 397 -19.12 16.21 8.41
N GLY A 398 -20.34 16.54 8.08
CA GLY A 398 -21.33 17.18 8.96
C GLY A 398 -22.23 16.19 9.70
N ALA A 399 -22.82 16.63 10.79
CA ALA A 399 -23.79 15.85 11.57
C ALA A 399 -25.09 15.59 10.79
N THR A 400 -25.48 16.54 9.93
CA THR A 400 -26.68 16.42 9.10
C THR A 400 -26.36 15.60 7.85
N PRO A 401 -27.21 14.63 7.44
CA PRO A 401 -27.03 13.92 6.18
C PRO A 401 -26.90 14.90 4.99
N LEU A 402 -25.91 14.68 4.14
CA LEU A 402 -25.72 15.45 2.93
C LEU A 402 -26.64 14.94 1.84
N THR A 403 -27.60 15.80 1.44
CA THR A 403 -28.60 15.45 0.43
C THR A 403 -28.37 16.13 -0.92
N SER A 404 -27.59 17.22 -0.93
CA SER A 404 -27.19 17.93 -2.15
C SER A 404 -25.92 18.72 -1.93
N CYS A 405 -25.13 18.91 -3.00
CA CYS A 405 -24.07 19.89 -3.09
C CYS A 405 -23.76 20.20 -4.56
N ASP A 406 -23.12 21.35 -4.82
CA ASP A 406 -22.55 21.66 -6.11
C ASP A 406 -21.09 21.27 -6.15
N ILE A 407 -20.68 20.57 -7.21
CA ILE A 407 -19.28 20.21 -7.47
C ILE A 407 -18.78 21.09 -8.61
N VAL A 408 -17.83 21.97 -8.31
CA VAL A 408 -17.17 22.82 -9.30
C VAL A 408 -15.84 22.20 -9.64
N TYR A 409 -15.54 22.08 -10.94
CA TYR A 409 -14.35 21.34 -11.38
C TYR A 409 -13.84 21.79 -12.74
N GLY A 410 -12.57 21.54 -13.01
CA GLY A 410 -11.97 21.82 -14.31
C GLY A 410 -10.44 21.82 -14.30
N ILE A 411 -9.87 22.13 -15.44
CA ILE A 411 -8.42 22.35 -15.58
C ILE A 411 -8.07 23.70 -14.97
N LYS A 412 -7.05 23.74 -14.12
CA LYS A 412 -6.62 24.98 -13.45
C LYS A 412 -6.32 26.09 -14.44
N GLY A 413 -7.02 27.23 -14.28
CA GLY A 413 -6.90 28.38 -15.19
C GLY A 413 -7.66 28.25 -16.49
N GLY A 414 -8.45 27.18 -16.68
CA GLY A 414 -9.38 26.99 -17.78
C GLY A 414 -10.83 27.31 -17.39
N THR A 415 -11.77 26.91 -18.25
CA THR A 415 -13.19 27.03 -17.98
C THR A 415 -13.61 25.99 -16.94
N LEU A 416 -14.28 26.45 -15.88
CA LEU A 416 -14.83 25.59 -14.85
C LEU A 416 -16.24 25.14 -15.21
N ALA A 417 -16.58 23.91 -14.85
CA ALA A 417 -17.91 23.36 -14.93
C ALA A 417 -18.50 23.18 -13.52
N THR A 418 -19.82 23.16 -13.42
CA THR A 418 -20.51 22.88 -12.17
C THR A 418 -21.48 21.72 -12.38
N TYR A 419 -21.49 20.78 -11.44
CA TYR A 419 -22.39 19.64 -11.40
C TYR A 419 -23.14 19.62 -10.06
N SER A 420 -24.47 19.72 -10.10
CA SER A 420 -25.28 19.63 -8.91
C SER A 420 -25.55 18.16 -8.58
N TRP A 421 -24.94 17.70 -7.50
CA TRP A 421 -25.11 16.35 -6.98
C TRP A 421 -26.29 16.29 -6.00
N THR A 422 -27.04 15.17 -6.04
CA THR A 422 -28.10 14.85 -5.07
C THR A 422 -27.98 13.40 -4.62
N GLY A 423 -28.29 13.15 -3.35
CA GLY A 423 -28.22 11.81 -2.76
C GLY A 423 -28.66 11.81 -1.30
N ASN A 424 -28.10 10.91 -0.50
CA ASN A 424 -28.27 10.88 0.95
C ASN A 424 -27.05 10.23 1.60
N LEU A 425 -26.09 11.03 2.06
CA LEU A 425 -24.89 10.56 2.73
C LEU A 425 -24.97 10.84 4.23
N ALA A 426 -25.02 9.78 5.02
CA ALA A 426 -24.81 9.88 6.46
C ALA A 426 -23.40 10.38 6.79
N PHE A 427 -23.15 10.75 8.04
CA PHE A 427 -21.82 11.13 8.51
C PHE A 427 -20.77 10.06 8.12
N ASN A 428 -19.62 10.49 7.61
CA ASN A 428 -18.52 9.67 7.07
C ASN A 428 -18.86 8.85 5.81
N ALA A 429 -20.07 8.89 5.30
CA ALA A 429 -20.41 8.22 4.04
C ALA A 429 -19.87 9.00 2.84
N THR A 430 -19.49 8.27 1.79
CA THR A 430 -18.94 8.80 0.55
C THR A 430 -19.79 8.48 -0.66
N ALA A 431 -19.67 9.28 -1.71
CA ALA A 431 -20.23 8.98 -3.03
C ALA A 431 -19.19 9.21 -4.11
N THR A 432 -19.01 8.21 -4.97
CA THR A 432 -18.23 8.37 -6.20
C THR A 432 -19.10 9.00 -7.27
N VAL A 433 -18.64 10.12 -7.83
CA VAL A 433 -19.39 10.93 -8.79
C VAL A 433 -18.64 10.95 -10.13
N ASN A 434 -19.28 10.42 -11.17
CA ASN A 434 -18.82 10.58 -12.55
C ASN A 434 -19.32 11.92 -13.08
N LEU A 435 -18.41 12.87 -13.23
CA LEU A 435 -18.72 14.23 -13.66
C LEU A 435 -18.92 14.30 -15.17
N PRO A 436 -19.72 15.24 -15.70
CA PRO A 436 -19.75 15.54 -17.12
C PRO A 436 -18.36 15.88 -17.69
N SER A 437 -18.14 15.60 -18.97
CA SER A 437 -16.90 15.92 -19.65
C SER A 437 -16.61 17.41 -19.67
N ILE A 438 -15.33 17.74 -19.66
CA ILE A 438 -14.81 19.12 -19.72
C ILE A 438 -14.02 19.35 -21.00
N THR A 439 -13.71 20.60 -21.28
CA THR A 439 -12.71 20.93 -22.27
C THR A 439 -11.32 20.66 -21.69
N TRP A 440 -10.64 19.65 -22.22
CA TRP A 440 -9.27 19.31 -21.86
C TRP A 440 -8.31 20.32 -22.48
N GLY A 441 -7.46 20.93 -21.67
CA GLY A 441 -6.46 21.88 -22.11
C GLY A 441 -5.24 21.23 -22.77
N SER A 442 -4.17 21.99 -22.94
CA SER A 442 -2.88 21.51 -23.46
C SER A 442 -1.95 21.05 -22.31
N SER A 443 -0.91 20.27 -22.65
CA SER A 443 0.01 19.66 -21.68
C SER A 443 1.03 20.59 -21.02
N THR A 444 0.89 21.92 -21.13
CA THR A 444 1.89 22.89 -20.69
C THR A 444 1.42 23.74 -19.49
N GLY A 445 2.34 24.00 -18.56
CA GLY A 445 2.13 24.90 -17.44
C GLY A 445 1.03 24.48 -16.45
N ASN A 446 0.19 25.43 -16.03
CA ASN A 446 -0.91 25.18 -15.09
C ASN A 446 -1.97 24.21 -15.62
N GLN A 447 -2.00 23.95 -16.91
CA GLN A 447 -2.96 23.05 -17.56
C GLN A 447 -2.67 21.56 -17.31
N SER A 448 -1.56 21.23 -16.65
CA SER A 448 -1.30 19.87 -16.15
C SER A 448 -1.91 19.58 -14.77
N ARG A 449 -2.78 20.48 -14.27
CA ARG A 449 -3.44 20.34 -12.97
C ARG A 449 -4.95 20.42 -13.15
N PHE A 450 -5.64 19.50 -12.50
CA PHE A 450 -7.07 19.50 -12.34
C PHE A 450 -7.42 19.93 -10.91
N GLU A 451 -8.51 20.65 -10.75
CA GLU A 451 -9.04 21.04 -9.45
C GLU A 451 -10.54 20.78 -9.39
N ALA A 452 -10.99 20.35 -8.21
CA ALA A 452 -12.40 20.15 -7.93
C ALA A 452 -12.68 20.53 -6.48
N TRP A 453 -13.85 21.13 -6.27
CA TRP A 453 -14.32 21.47 -4.92
C TRP A 453 -15.82 21.36 -4.79
N VAL A 454 -16.29 21.14 -3.57
CA VAL A 454 -17.70 21.14 -3.21
C VAL A 454 -18.14 22.51 -2.70
N THR A 455 -19.39 22.84 -2.87
CA THR A 455 -20.01 24.08 -2.36
C THR A 455 -21.51 23.89 -2.20
N ASN A 456 -22.17 24.80 -1.46
CA ASN A 456 -23.63 24.81 -1.21
C ASN A 456 -24.16 23.47 -0.65
N PRO A 457 -23.52 22.81 0.35
CA PRO A 457 -24.07 21.60 0.93
C PRO A 457 -25.46 21.84 1.49
N ASN A 458 -26.42 21.01 1.11
CA ASN A 458 -27.84 21.13 1.52
C ASN A 458 -28.46 22.55 1.26
N ASN A 459 -27.96 23.25 0.24
CA ASN A 459 -28.31 24.64 -0.09
C ASN A 459 -28.00 25.63 1.04
N THR A 460 -26.98 25.38 1.85
CA THR A 460 -26.53 26.26 2.93
C THR A 460 -25.02 26.52 2.81
N VAL A 461 -24.48 27.33 3.73
CA VAL A 461 -23.04 27.60 3.82
C VAL A 461 -22.34 26.40 4.42
N ASP A 462 -21.23 25.96 3.82
CA ASP A 462 -20.35 25.00 4.42
C ASP A 462 -19.66 25.59 5.65
N GLN A 463 -19.64 24.85 6.76
CA GLN A 463 -19.07 25.33 8.01
C GLN A 463 -17.56 25.14 8.10
N TYR A 464 -16.96 24.36 7.16
CA TYR A 464 -15.53 24.12 7.14
C TYR A 464 -14.98 23.96 5.72
N THR A 465 -14.58 25.05 5.11
CA THR A 465 -14.20 25.13 3.70
C THR A 465 -12.77 24.69 3.39
N TYR A 466 -12.00 24.27 4.40
CA TYR A 466 -10.61 23.86 4.20
C TYR A 466 -10.48 22.44 3.58
N ASP A 467 -11.51 21.61 3.68
CA ASP A 467 -11.59 20.28 3.11
C ASP A 467 -12.43 20.19 1.81
N ASP A 468 -12.99 21.34 1.37
CA ASP A 468 -13.80 21.43 0.17
C ASP A 468 -13.01 21.14 -1.11
N THR A 469 -11.72 21.47 -1.17
CA THR A 469 -10.94 21.58 -2.42
C THR A 469 -9.80 20.57 -2.49
N LEU A 470 -9.78 19.78 -3.55
CA LEU A 470 -8.63 18.98 -3.93
C LEU A 470 -8.05 19.38 -5.29
N ARG A 471 -6.80 19.03 -5.48
CA ARG A 471 -6.06 19.22 -6.72
C ARG A 471 -5.26 17.97 -7.05
N SER A 472 -5.27 17.58 -8.33
CA SER A 472 -4.45 16.48 -8.83
C SER A 472 -3.56 16.93 -9.98
N SER A 473 -2.43 16.27 -10.13
CA SER A 473 -1.64 16.33 -11.36
C SER A 473 -2.24 15.40 -12.39
N LEU A 474 -2.14 15.74 -13.67
CA LEU A 474 -2.66 14.90 -14.74
C LEU A 474 -1.64 14.72 -15.86
N THR A 475 -1.70 13.58 -16.51
CA THR A 475 -1.05 13.30 -17.79
C THR A 475 -2.13 13.18 -18.85
N PHE A 476 -1.87 13.75 -20.01
CA PHE A 476 -2.80 13.61 -21.13
C PHE A 476 -2.72 12.20 -21.72
N THR A 477 -3.85 11.74 -22.22
CA THR A 477 -3.90 10.45 -22.92
C THR A 477 -3.03 10.45 -24.17
N PRO A 478 -2.45 9.30 -24.53
CA PRO A 478 -1.71 9.18 -25.79
C PRO A 478 -2.64 9.40 -26.98
N MET A 479 -2.07 9.99 -28.03
CA MET A 479 -2.77 10.17 -29.31
C MET A 479 -2.46 9.01 -30.24
N LEU A 480 -3.49 8.40 -30.79
CA LEU A 480 -3.39 7.30 -31.74
C LEU A 480 -3.82 7.75 -33.15
N PRO A 481 -3.34 7.08 -34.20
CA PRO A 481 -3.79 7.34 -35.56
C PRO A 481 -5.27 6.98 -35.73
N THR A 482 -5.92 7.53 -36.77
CA THR A 482 -7.33 7.23 -37.09
C THR A 482 -7.57 5.77 -37.46
N GLN A 483 -6.52 5.08 -37.91
CA GLN A 483 -6.56 3.65 -38.24
C GLN A 483 -5.42 2.90 -37.54
N PHE A 484 -5.77 1.89 -36.79
CA PHE A 484 -4.84 0.97 -36.14
C PHE A 484 -5.54 -0.36 -35.83
N ALA A 485 -4.82 -1.36 -35.32
CA ALA A 485 -5.43 -2.65 -35.02
C ALA A 485 -5.06 -3.13 -33.61
N LEU A 486 -5.99 -3.83 -32.97
CA LEU A 486 -5.72 -4.72 -31.87
C LEU A 486 -5.25 -6.05 -32.40
N LEU A 487 -4.00 -6.38 -32.17
CA LEU A 487 -3.45 -7.70 -32.46
C LEU A 487 -3.33 -8.43 -31.12
N TRP A 488 -4.09 -9.50 -30.97
CA TRP A 488 -4.14 -10.23 -29.74
C TRP A 488 -4.24 -11.74 -29.96
N LYS A 489 -3.75 -12.51 -28.99
CA LYS A 489 -3.79 -13.95 -28.97
C LYS A 489 -4.50 -14.39 -27.70
N THR A 490 -5.51 -15.22 -27.84
CA THR A 490 -6.18 -15.89 -26.73
C THR A 490 -5.27 -16.97 -26.10
N ASN A 491 -5.48 -17.25 -24.83
CA ASN A 491 -4.99 -18.46 -24.16
C ASN A 491 -5.96 -19.64 -24.41
N ASN A 492 -5.85 -20.74 -23.66
CA ASN A 492 -6.77 -21.89 -23.79
C ASN A 492 -8.15 -21.62 -23.16
N ALA A 493 -8.21 -20.72 -22.14
CA ALA A 493 -9.45 -20.26 -21.51
C ALA A 493 -10.08 -19.07 -22.28
N PHE A 494 -10.17 -19.19 -23.58
CA PHE A 494 -10.52 -18.13 -24.54
C PHE A 494 -11.89 -17.46 -24.33
N ASN A 495 -12.81 -18.09 -23.60
CA ASN A 495 -14.13 -17.58 -23.27
C ASN A 495 -14.14 -16.64 -22.06
N GLU A 496 -13.03 -16.50 -21.35
CA GLU A 496 -12.91 -15.63 -20.18
C GLU A 496 -12.53 -14.20 -20.55
N THR A 497 -11.73 -14.02 -21.61
CA THR A 497 -11.24 -12.70 -22.02
C THR A 497 -12.07 -12.10 -23.14
N THR A 498 -12.52 -10.87 -22.95
CA THR A 498 -13.26 -10.08 -23.94
C THR A 498 -12.67 -8.69 -24.07
N TYR A 499 -12.89 -8.02 -25.22
CA TYR A 499 -12.60 -6.60 -25.33
C TYR A 499 -13.79 -5.79 -25.84
N GLN A 500 -13.80 -4.51 -25.46
CA GLN A 500 -14.71 -3.49 -25.99
C GLN A 500 -13.92 -2.20 -26.24
N LEU A 501 -14.21 -1.57 -27.38
CA LEU A 501 -13.76 -0.22 -27.68
C LEU A 501 -14.95 0.72 -27.62
N LEU A 502 -14.90 1.69 -26.71
CA LEU A 502 -15.99 2.60 -26.41
C LEU A 502 -15.60 4.04 -26.82
N ASN A 503 -16.61 4.81 -27.23
CA ASN A 503 -16.48 6.26 -27.38
C ASN A 503 -16.73 6.98 -26.05
N SER A 504 -16.62 8.32 -26.03
CA SER A 504 -16.83 9.17 -24.85
C SER A 504 -18.24 9.10 -24.27
N SER A 505 -19.26 8.75 -25.07
CA SER A 505 -20.60 8.52 -24.54
C SER A 505 -20.82 7.14 -23.91
N GLY A 506 -19.76 6.27 -23.92
CA GLY A 506 -19.84 4.91 -23.42
C GLY A 506 -20.46 3.91 -24.41
N THR A 507 -20.69 4.33 -25.68
CA THR A 507 -21.21 3.43 -26.71
C THR A 507 -20.10 2.50 -27.17
N VAL A 508 -20.37 1.20 -27.20
CA VAL A 508 -19.46 0.20 -27.76
C VAL A 508 -19.44 0.30 -29.28
N LEU A 509 -18.28 0.61 -29.84
CA LEU A 509 -18.06 0.70 -31.27
C LEU A 509 -17.55 -0.61 -31.86
N TYR A 510 -16.68 -1.29 -31.15
CA TYR A 510 -16.09 -2.58 -31.50
C TYR A 510 -16.04 -3.50 -30.29
N SER A 511 -16.20 -4.78 -30.52
CA SER A 511 -16.01 -5.84 -29.54
C SER A 511 -15.56 -7.11 -30.26
N ASN A 512 -15.00 -8.05 -29.51
CA ASN A 512 -14.67 -9.37 -30.09
C ASN A 512 -15.92 -10.13 -30.52
N GLY A 513 -15.77 -10.91 -31.60
CA GLY A 513 -16.73 -11.93 -32.01
C GLY A 513 -16.51 -13.26 -31.30
N ALA A 514 -16.91 -14.35 -31.92
CA ALA A 514 -16.64 -15.69 -31.42
C ALA A 514 -15.13 -15.97 -31.42
N LEU A 515 -14.66 -16.56 -30.34
CA LEU A 515 -13.24 -16.84 -30.11
C LEU A 515 -12.95 -18.34 -30.11
N ALA A 516 -11.70 -18.69 -30.34
CA ALA A 516 -11.15 -20.03 -30.19
C ALA A 516 -9.87 -19.95 -29.33
N GLY A 517 -9.53 -21.05 -28.69
CA GLY A 517 -8.34 -21.10 -27.84
C GLY A 517 -7.04 -21.01 -28.65
N ASN A 518 -6.04 -20.40 -28.04
CA ASN A 518 -4.68 -20.28 -28.56
C ASN A 518 -4.59 -19.69 -30.00
N THR A 519 -5.51 -18.78 -30.32
CA THR A 519 -5.71 -18.23 -31.67
C THR A 519 -5.36 -16.75 -31.71
N VAL A 520 -4.72 -16.34 -32.82
CA VAL A 520 -4.36 -14.94 -33.07
C VAL A 520 -5.46 -14.24 -33.83
N TYR A 521 -5.91 -13.11 -33.34
CA TYR A 521 -6.89 -12.22 -33.94
C TYR A 521 -6.27 -10.86 -34.27
N ARG A 522 -6.79 -10.21 -35.31
CA ARG A 522 -6.42 -8.86 -35.73
C ARG A 522 -7.68 -8.06 -36.06
N ASP A 523 -8.08 -7.22 -35.13
CA ASP A 523 -9.27 -6.37 -35.26
C ASP A 523 -8.84 -4.95 -35.61
N THR A 524 -9.21 -4.47 -36.78
CA THR A 524 -8.85 -3.14 -37.30
C THR A 524 -9.93 -2.13 -36.92
N PHE A 525 -9.50 -1.03 -36.31
CA PHE A 525 -10.35 0.09 -35.94
C PHE A 525 -10.16 1.26 -36.86
N ASN A 526 -11.29 1.86 -37.30
CA ASN A 526 -11.33 3.10 -38.04
C ASN A 526 -12.13 4.11 -37.21
N LEU A 527 -11.46 5.10 -36.68
CA LEU A 527 -12.02 6.02 -35.70
C LEU A 527 -11.97 7.46 -36.21
N VAL A 528 -12.99 8.23 -35.89
CA VAL A 528 -13.00 9.68 -36.09
C VAL A 528 -12.26 10.38 -34.95
N PRO A 529 -11.85 11.64 -35.08
CA PRO A 529 -11.29 12.39 -33.98
C PRO A 529 -12.18 12.37 -32.73
N GLY A 530 -11.61 12.01 -31.59
CA GLY A 530 -12.36 11.89 -30.34
C GLY A 530 -11.57 11.22 -29.22
N CYS A 531 -12.22 11.08 -28.07
CA CYS A 531 -11.74 10.33 -26.90
C CYS A 531 -12.34 8.92 -26.90
N TYR A 532 -11.51 7.92 -26.60
CA TYR A 532 -11.88 6.51 -26.64
C TYR A 532 -11.29 5.75 -25.47
N THR A 533 -11.97 4.67 -25.10
CA THR A 533 -11.52 3.72 -24.08
C THR A 533 -11.52 2.31 -24.64
N LEU A 534 -10.35 1.66 -24.67
CA LEU A 534 -10.25 0.22 -24.89
C LEU A 534 -10.28 -0.47 -23.53
N LYS A 535 -11.28 -1.33 -23.33
CA LYS A 535 -11.38 -2.23 -22.18
C LYS A 535 -11.07 -3.65 -22.62
N ILE A 536 -10.17 -4.32 -21.91
CA ILE A 536 -9.97 -5.77 -22.02
C ILE A 536 -10.33 -6.32 -20.65
N VAL A 537 -11.28 -7.24 -20.60
CA VAL A 537 -11.82 -7.79 -19.34
C VAL A 537 -11.63 -9.30 -19.35
N ASP A 538 -11.15 -9.81 -18.25
CA ASP A 538 -10.97 -11.23 -18.01
C ASP A 538 -11.82 -11.69 -16.84
N SER A 539 -12.75 -12.65 -17.08
CA SER A 539 -13.67 -13.15 -16.05
C SER A 539 -13.01 -14.18 -15.13
N GLY A 540 -11.94 -14.83 -15.60
CA GLY A 540 -11.04 -15.67 -14.78
C GLY A 540 -10.20 -14.85 -13.80
N LYS A 541 -10.04 -13.53 -14.05
CA LYS A 541 -9.26 -12.57 -13.26
C LYS A 541 -7.75 -12.79 -13.31
N ASP A 542 -7.24 -13.52 -14.27
CA ASP A 542 -5.82 -13.89 -14.40
C ASP A 542 -5.19 -13.41 -15.73
N GLY A 543 -5.98 -12.74 -16.54
CA GLY A 543 -5.54 -12.13 -17.79
C GLY A 543 -5.29 -13.14 -18.89
N LEU A 544 -4.34 -12.83 -19.79
CA LEU A 544 -4.02 -13.67 -20.95
C LEU A 544 -2.84 -14.62 -20.69
N SER A 545 -2.13 -14.47 -19.59
CA SER A 545 -0.97 -15.32 -19.25
C SER A 545 -0.65 -15.17 -17.77
N PHE A 546 -0.96 -16.19 -17.01
CA PHE A 546 -0.63 -16.25 -15.58
C PHE A 546 0.14 -17.55 -15.28
N PHE A 547 1.22 -17.43 -14.53
CA PHE A 547 2.16 -18.56 -14.35
C PHE A 547 1.60 -19.72 -13.52
N ALA A 548 0.61 -19.45 -12.65
CA ALA A 548 0.12 -20.43 -11.67
C ALA A 548 -1.14 -21.19 -12.16
N ASN A 549 -1.60 -20.96 -13.41
CA ASN A 549 -2.67 -21.74 -14.02
C ASN A 549 -2.15 -22.54 -15.24
N ASN A 550 -3.03 -23.31 -15.87
CA ASN A 550 -2.72 -24.11 -17.05
C ASN A 550 -3.34 -23.55 -18.33
N ASP A 551 -3.76 -22.28 -18.35
CA ASP A 551 -4.49 -21.68 -19.47
C ASP A 551 -3.60 -21.32 -20.64
N GLY A 552 -2.29 -21.49 -20.49
CA GLY A 552 -1.31 -21.19 -21.51
C GLY A 552 -1.03 -19.69 -21.60
N THR A 553 -0.56 -19.24 -22.77
CA THR A 553 -0.09 -17.86 -22.96
C THR A 553 -0.76 -17.16 -24.12
N GLY A 554 -1.32 -15.99 -23.84
CA GLY A 554 -1.81 -15.03 -24.81
C GLY A 554 -1.06 -13.71 -24.73
N TYR A 555 -1.49 -12.75 -25.53
CA TYR A 555 -0.98 -11.36 -25.50
C TYR A 555 -1.99 -10.40 -26.14
N ALA A 556 -1.86 -9.11 -25.85
CA ALA A 556 -2.60 -8.03 -26.50
C ALA A 556 -1.67 -6.84 -26.80
N ARG A 557 -1.80 -6.26 -28.00
CA ARG A 557 -1.05 -5.07 -28.41
C ARG A 557 -1.77 -4.27 -29.49
N LEU A 558 -1.61 -2.97 -29.45
CA LEU A 558 -2.03 -2.09 -30.54
C LEU A 558 -0.89 -1.96 -31.54
N VAL A 559 -1.23 -2.05 -32.84
CA VAL A 559 -0.27 -1.99 -33.94
C VAL A 559 -0.74 -1.05 -35.04
N ASN A 560 0.21 -0.42 -35.73
CA ASN A 560 -0.08 0.32 -36.96
C ASN A 560 -0.60 -0.62 -38.07
N THR A 561 -1.50 -0.09 -38.89
CA THR A 561 -2.01 -0.79 -40.07
C THR A 561 -1.34 -0.33 -41.38
N VAL A 562 -0.65 0.84 -41.33
CA VAL A 562 0.04 1.43 -42.46
C VAL A 562 1.55 1.20 -42.33
N GLY A 563 2.22 0.71 -43.37
CA GLY A 563 3.63 0.37 -43.38
C GLY A 563 3.94 -0.95 -42.66
N SER A 564 5.11 -1.05 -42.04
CA SER A 564 5.45 -2.17 -41.14
C SER A 564 4.55 -2.14 -39.92
N ALA A 565 4.05 -3.29 -39.45
CA ALA A 565 3.19 -3.40 -38.25
C ALA A 565 3.98 -3.08 -36.95
N THR A 566 4.31 -1.83 -36.76
CA THR A 566 5.01 -1.35 -35.55
C THR A 566 4.06 -1.36 -34.36
N ILE A 567 4.58 -1.75 -33.21
CA ILE A 567 3.80 -1.77 -31.97
C ILE A 567 3.62 -0.34 -31.47
N ILE A 568 2.37 0.08 -31.32
CA ILE A 568 1.98 1.36 -30.72
C ILE A 568 1.97 1.22 -29.18
N LYS A 569 1.33 0.14 -28.69
CA LYS A 569 1.21 -0.17 -27.26
C LYS A 569 1.26 -1.67 -27.06
N LEU A 570 2.12 -2.12 -26.17
CA LEU A 570 2.11 -3.48 -25.64
C LEU A 570 1.38 -3.47 -24.31
N PHE A 571 0.42 -4.37 -24.12
CA PHE A 571 -0.24 -4.58 -22.85
C PHE A 571 0.43 -5.73 -22.09
N GLN A 572 0.48 -5.61 -20.78
CA GLN A 572 0.92 -6.70 -19.92
C GLN A 572 -0.09 -7.85 -20.00
N ALA A 573 0.40 -9.06 -20.23
CA ALA A 573 -0.49 -10.22 -20.39
C ALA A 573 -1.04 -10.71 -19.04
N ASP A 574 -0.23 -10.65 -17.97
CA ASP A 574 -0.65 -10.86 -16.60
C ASP A 574 -1.24 -9.55 -16.05
N PHE A 575 -2.50 -9.27 -16.36
CA PHE A 575 -3.17 -8.03 -16.02
C PHE A 575 -4.26 -8.17 -14.93
N GLY A 576 -4.50 -9.38 -14.48
CA GLY A 576 -5.57 -9.66 -13.53
C GLY A 576 -6.95 -9.50 -14.19
N THR A 577 -7.85 -8.74 -13.55
CA THR A 577 -9.26 -8.65 -13.96
C THR A 577 -9.48 -7.85 -15.23
N SER A 578 -8.75 -6.74 -15.46
CA SER A 578 -9.00 -5.91 -16.63
C SER A 578 -7.88 -4.92 -16.93
N ILE A 579 -7.84 -4.48 -18.19
CA ILE A 579 -7.10 -3.31 -18.66
C ILE A 579 -8.12 -2.24 -19.07
N THR A 580 -7.92 -1.02 -18.61
CA THR A 580 -8.59 0.19 -19.14
C THR A 580 -7.52 1.07 -19.76
N TYR A 581 -7.63 1.31 -21.06
CA TYR A 581 -6.68 2.12 -21.82
C TYR A 581 -7.41 3.25 -22.55
N ASN A 582 -7.26 4.46 -22.04
CA ASN A 582 -7.85 5.66 -22.60
C ASN A 582 -6.87 6.33 -23.58
N PHE A 583 -7.37 6.83 -24.70
CA PHE A 583 -6.57 7.48 -25.72
C PHE A 583 -7.43 8.45 -26.54
N THR A 584 -6.76 9.38 -27.21
CA THR A 584 -7.37 10.30 -28.16
C THR A 584 -7.01 9.90 -29.59
N VAL A 585 -7.88 10.23 -30.54
CA VAL A 585 -7.65 10.04 -31.97
C VAL A 585 -7.83 11.38 -32.67
N GLY A 586 -6.88 11.74 -33.50
CA GLY A 586 -6.99 12.81 -34.48
C GLY A 586 -7.25 14.24 -34.00
N PHE A 587 -7.16 14.53 -32.70
CA PHE A 587 -7.02 15.89 -32.24
C PHE A 587 -5.55 16.29 -32.32
N SER A 588 -5.05 16.48 -33.53
CA SER A 588 -3.93 17.38 -33.72
C SER A 588 -4.45 18.79 -33.48
N THR A 589 -4.54 19.26 -32.26
CA THR A 589 -4.25 20.63 -31.99
C THR A 589 -2.74 20.71 -32.21
N SER A 590 -2.38 20.79 -33.49
CA SER A 590 -1.03 20.97 -33.91
C SER A 590 -0.51 22.27 -33.32
N LEU A 591 0.25 22.10 -32.27
CA LEU A 591 1.36 22.93 -31.95
C LEU A 591 2.48 21.97 -31.55
N GLU A 592 3.31 21.69 -32.55
CA GLU A 592 4.63 21.07 -32.41
C GLU A 592 4.65 19.56 -32.05
N GLU A 593 4.64 18.68 -33.08
CA GLU A 593 5.57 17.57 -32.99
C GLU A 593 6.97 18.20 -32.89
N LYS A 594 7.45 18.40 -31.65
CA LYS A 594 8.87 18.63 -31.40
C LYS A 594 9.57 17.46 -32.03
N LEU A 595 10.40 17.72 -33.03
CA LEU A 595 11.31 16.72 -33.60
C LEU A 595 12.04 16.05 -32.43
N LYS A 596 11.58 14.87 -32.01
CA LYS A 596 12.22 14.12 -30.93
C LYS A 596 13.66 13.91 -31.31
N SER A 597 14.60 14.36 -30.47
CA SER A 597 16.04 14.38 -30.68
C SER A 597 16.65 15.51 -31.54
N ALA A 598 15.89 16.49 -32.00
CA ALA A 598 16.49 17.71 -32.55
C ALA A 598 17.07 18.57 -31.41
N VAL A 599 18.21 19.17 -31.66
CA VAL A 599 18.78 20.22 -30.80
C VAL A 599 18.53 21.57 -31.47
N PHE A 600 17.89 22.50 -30.77
CA PHE A 600 17.63 23.86 -31.25
C PHE A 600 17.85 24.84 -30.11
N ASN A 601 18.93 25.58 -30.19
CA ASN A 601 19.34 26.56 -29.14
C ASN A 601 19.66 27.90 -29.78
N LEU A 602 19.30 28.98 -29.08
CA LEU A 602 19.59 30.35 -29.44
C LEU A 602 20.53 31.00 -28.43
N SER A 603 21.63 31.59 -28.86
CA SER A 603 22.55 32.32 -27.99
C SER A 603 23.25 33.51 -28.68
N PRO A 604 23.45 34.64 -28.00
CA PRO A 604 22.87 34.97 -26.70
C PRO A 604 21.36 35.21 -26.82
N ASN A 605 20.64 34.93 -25.77
CA ASN A 605 19.23 35.26 -25.63
C ASN A 605 18.98 35.69 -24.17
N PRO A 606 18.76 36.99 -23.90
CA PRO A 606 18.57 38.09 -24.84
C PRO A 606 19.80 38.46 -25.69
N THR A 607 19.56 39.07 -26.87
CA THR A 607 20.57 39.52 -27.81
C THR A 607 20.45 41.02 -28.09
N SER A 608 21.56 41.66 -28.48
CA SER A 608 21.57 43.04 -29.01
C SER A 608 21.35 43.14 -30.53
N GLY A 609 20.98 41.99 -31.16
CA GLY A 609 20.67 41.95 -32.59
C GLY A 609 21.30 40.79 -33.36
N ILE A 610 22.43 40.26 -32.95
CA ILE A 610 23.00 39.04 -33.55
C ILE A 610 22.71 37.86 -32.65
N VAL A 611 22.14 36.79 -33.22
CA VAL A 611 21.84 35.54 -32.50
C VAL A 611 22.43 34.35 -33.24
N ASN A 612 23.18 33.54 -32.54
CA ASN A 612 23.69 32.26 -33.02
C ASN A 612 22.62 31.20 -32.86
N ILE A 613 22.39 30.44 -33.90
CA ILE A 613 21.47 29.29 -33.94
C ILE A 613 22.29 28.01 -34.02
N ASN A 614 22.18 27.16 -32.98
CA ASN A 614 22.67 25.78 -33.01
C ASN A 614 21.50 24.86 -33.33
N LEU A 615 21.50 24.34 -34.54
CA LEU A 615 20.42 23.44 -35.02
C LEU A 615 21.00 22.11 -35.46
N ILE A 616 20.51 21.02 -34.82
CA ILE A 616 20.82 19.62 -35.17
C ILE A 616 19.49 18.87 -35.39
N LEU A 617 19.32 18.32 -36.57
CA LEU A 617 18.15 17.52 -36.93
C LEU A 617 18.49 16.02 -36.86
N PRO A 618 17.54 15.12 -36.51
CA PRO A 618 17.76 13.70 -36.45
C PRO A 618 18.08 13.05 -37.79
N LYS A 619 17.70 13.69 -38.89
CA LYS A 619 18.00 13.29 -40.28
C LYS A 619 18.19 14.49 -41.17
N MET A 620 18.82 14.29 -42.34
CA MET A 620 19.01 15.28 -43.36
C MET A 620 17.70 15.62 -44.08
N GLU A 621 17.27 16.89 -44.08
CA GLU A 621 16.03 17.35 -44.71
C GLU A 621 16.08 18.85 -45.05
N ASP A 622 15.16 19.32 -45.85
CA ASP A 622 15.04 20.73 -46.18
C ASP A 622 14.45 21.49 -44.97
N VAL A 623 15.04 22.64 -44.65
CA VAL A 623 14.56 23.47 -43.54
C VAL A 623 14.20 24.88 -44.03
N THR A 624 13.19 25.48 -43.43
CA THR A 624 12.87 26.88 -43.51
C THR A 624 12.97 27.51 -42.13
N ILE A 625 13.90 28.42 -41.94
CA ILE A 625 14.09 29.16 -40.71
C ILE A 625 13.44 30.52 -40.88
N SER A 626 12.61 30.93 -39.93
CA SER A 626 11.96 32.25 -39.96
C SER A 626 11.90 32.87 -38.58
N VAL A 627 12.05 34.17 -38.50
CA VAL A 627 11.87 34.96 -37.28
C VAL A 627 10.61 35.79 -37.42
N MET A 628 9.74 35.73 -36.43
CA MET A 628 8.48 36.49 -36.42
C MET A 628 8.42 37.37 -35.19
N ASN A 629 7.85 38.57 -35.34
CA ASN A 629 7.53 39.45 -34.21
C ASN A 629 6.24 39.01 -33.51
N GLN A 630 5.84 39.69 -32.42
CA GLN A 630 4.62 39.39 -31.65
C GLN A 630 3.31 39.48 -32.44
N LEU A 631 3.31 40.24 -33.56
CA LEU A 631 2.15 40.37 -34.44
C LEU A 631 2.10 39.30 -35.53
N GLY A 632 3.05 38.35 -35.54
CA GLY A 632 3.15 37.27 -36.51
C GLY A 632 3.79 37.69 -37.84
N GLN A 633 4.34 38.89 -37.95
CA GLN A 633 5.03 39.35 -39.15
C GLN A 633 6.42 38.70 -39.22
N VAL A 634 6.76 38.10 -40.36
CA VAL A 634 8.07 37.51 -40.62
C VAL A 634 9.09 38.64 -40.88
N VAL A 635 10.09 38.73 -40.03
CA VAL A 635 11.18 39.75 -40.12
C VAL A 635 12.47 39.19 -40.71
N TYR A 636 12.59 37.86 -40.72
CA TYR A 636 13.68 37.11 -41.35
C TYR A 636 13.18 35.78 -41.85
N SER A 637 13.69 35.32 -43.00
CA SER A 637 13.40 33.97 -43.50
C SER A 637 14.53 33.46 -44.40
N GLU A 638 14.96 32.25 -44.17
CA GLU A 638 15.99 31.54 -44.94
C GLU A 638 15.57 30.09 -45.21
N LYS A 639 15.89 29.55 -46.40
CA LYS A 639 15.71 28.14 -46.73
C LYS A 639 17.06 27.49 -46.94
N ARG A 640 17.25 26.29 -46.39
CA ARG A 640 18.43 25.45 -46.60
C ARG A 640 18.00 24.07 -46.99
N SER A 641 18.56 23.56 -48.09
CA SER A 641 18.28 22.22 -48.58
C SER A 641 19.34 21.25 -48.08
N ASN A 642 18.91 19.96 -47.86
CA ASN A 642 19.78 18.89 -47.35
C ASN A 642 20.53 19.28 -46.05
N PHE A 643 19.81 19.88 -45.14
CA PHE A 643 20.34 20.34 -43.86
C PHE A 643 20.24 19.26 -42.80
N GLN A 644 21.29 19.05 -42.04
CA GLN A 644 21.25 18.15 -40.88
C GLN A 644 21.75 18.82 -39.60
N GLN A 645 22.89 19.54 -39.67
CA GLN A 645 23.40 20.29 -38.53
C GLN A 645 24.23 21.49 -38.97
N ASP A 646 24.13 22.59 -38.26
CA ASP A 646 24.99 23.78 -38.42
C ASP A 646 24.87 24.72 -37.21
N LEU A 647 25.90 25.52 -37.01
CA LEU A 647 25.92 26.67 -36.11
C LEU A 647 26.10 27.92 -36.96
N PHE A 648 25.10 28.80 -37.01
CA PHE A 648 25.09 29.97 -37.87
C PHE A 648 24.43 31.17 -37.20
N ASP A 649 24.75 32.37 -37.68
CA ASP A 649 24.27 33.59 -37.12
C ASP A 649 23.12 34.18 -37.95
N ILE A 650 22.15 34.76 -37.25
CA ILE A 650 21.13 35.65 -37.85
C ILE A 650 21.35 37.06 -37.33
N ASN A 651 21.41 38.01 -38.27
CA ASN A 651 21.49 39.44 -37.95
C ASN A 651 20.10 40.06 -37.90
N LEU A 652 19.71 40.54 -36.72
CA LEU A 652 18.45 41.23 -36.43
C LEU A 652 18.68 42.64 -35.85
N GLU A 653 19.87 43.25 -36.03
CA GLU A 653 20.22 44.55 -35.49
C GLU A 653 19.27 45.70 -35.90
N ASN A 654 18.60 45.52 -37.03
CA ASN A 654 17.61 46.51 -37.53
C ASN A 654 16.19 46.26 -37.02
N GLN A 655 16.00 45.30 -36.09
CA GLN A 655 14.69 45.00 -35.52
C GLN A 655 14.51 45.73 -34.19
N PRO A 656 13.32 46.24 -33.88
CA PRO A 656 13.04 46.88 -32.60
C PRO A 656 13.26 45.92 -31.42
N ALA A 657 13.69 46.49 -30.27
CA ALA A 657 13.72 45.75 -29.04
C ALA A 657 12.34 45.13 -28.70
N GLY A 658 12.31 43.85 -28.31
CA GLY A 658 11.07 43.16 -28.07
C GLY A 658 11.20 41.64 -28.12
N MET A 659 10.04 40.96 -28.06
CA MET A 659 9.96 39.52 -28.13
C MET A 659 9.71 39.05 -29.56
N TYR A 660 10.46 38.07 -29.98
CA TYR A 660 10.37 37.40 -31.27
C TYR A 660 10.26 35.88 -31.10
N PHE A 661 9.85 35.20 -32.17
CA PHE A 661 9.81 33.74 -32.24
C PHE A 661 10.63 33.27 -33.42
N VAL A 662 11.63 32.44 -33.16
CA VAL A 662 12.41 31.77 -34.19
C VAL A 662 11.77 30.41 -34.45
N ASN A 663 11.32 30.22 -35.70
CA ASN A 663 10.66 29.00 -36.16
C ASN A 663 11.56 28.26 -37.15
N VAL A 664 11.71 26.97 -36.96
CA VAL A 664 12.35 26.04 -37.90
C VAL A 664 11.29 25.09 -38.40
N ASN A 665 10.94 25.16 -39.67
CA ASN A 665 9.97 24.27 -40.30
C ASN A 665 10.70 23.27 -41.19
N THR A 666 10.38 21.98 -41.04
CA THR A 666 10.92 20.86 -41.81
C THR A 666 9.78 19.96 -42.28
N PRO A 667 9.99 19.06 -43.23
CA PRO A 667 9.01 18.03 -43.58
C PRO A 667 8.63 17.10 -42.43
N SER A 668 9.53 16.97 -41.44
CA SER A 668 9.33 16.10 -40.26
C SER A 668 8.71 16.79 -39.05
N GLY A 669 8.51 18.12 -39.11
CA GLY A 669 7.90 18.89 -38.03
C GLY A 669 8.41 20.31 -37.91
N LYS A 670 8.04 21.01 -36.85
CA LYS A 670 8.37 22.40 -36.57
C LYS A 670 9.03 22.52 -35.20
N LEU A 671 10.05 23.39 -35.08
CA LEU A 671 10.62 23.85 -33.82
C LEU A 671 10.37 25.36 -33.66
N THR A 672 10.14 25.82 -32.46
CA THR A 672 9.97 27.25 -32.15
C THR A 672 10.67 27.56 -30.85
N GLU A 673 11.49 28.61 -30.87
CA GLU A 673 12.13 29.14 -29.68
C GLU A 673 11.86 30.65 -29.55
N LYS A 674 11.75 31.12 -28.31
CA LYS A 674 11.54 32.53 -27.98
C LYS A 674 12.88 33.24 -27.99
N LEU A 675 12.95 34.39 -28.65
CA LEU A 675 14.10 35.29 -28.70
C LEU A 675 13.73 36.68 -28.15
N ILE A 676 14.58 37.26 -27.34
CA ILE A 676 14.44 38.62 -26.83
C ILE A 676 15.54 39.47 -27.41
N ILE A 677 15.17 40.57 -28.11
CA ILE A 677 16.07 41.60 -28.58
C ILE A 677 16.00 42.79 -27.60
N GLN A 678 17.18 43.25 -27.16
CA GLN A 678 17.34 44.37 -26.20
C GLN A 678 17.86 45.62 -26.86
#